data_9ed4d717eb74a6049ad87df7917cfdfc
#
_entry.id   9ed4d717eb74a6049ad87df7917cfdfc
#
_cell.length_a   1.000
_cell.length_b   1.000
_cell.length_c   1.000
_cell.angle_alpha   90.00
_cell.angle_beta   90.00
_cell.angle_gamma   90.00
#
_symmetry.space_group_name_H-M   'P 1'
#
loop_
_entity.id
_entity.type
_entity.pdbx_description
1 polymer ?
#
loop_
_entity_poly.entity_id
_entity_poly.type
_entity_poly.pdbx_seq_one_letter_code
_entity_poly.pdbx_strand_id
1 'polypeptide(L)'
;MDRSTDLWTFGRGDNFRLQEYLGAHKEFEGDQEGYTFRVWAPNAQAVDLIGDFTDWEARRIPMVRNEGGVWEVFCPDAKEGDIYKYLVTRQNGHQVQKIDPLALWMEKRPNTGSIIKTIPEKNWKDGLWRARRKKLGFKERPVNIYEVHAGSWKRNEDHSSYTFKQLKEELIPYLVEMNYTHVEFMPVMAHPLGLSWGYQLMGYFALEQTYGSPEEFQDFVEECHLNNIGVIVDWVPGHFIINDDALAYYDGTPTFEYQDEHRAHNYGWGALNFDLGKNQVQSFLISSLKFWIDTYHLDGIRVDAVSNMLYLDYDSGPWTPNIDGGNLNYEGVHFLRRLNAVIKNEHPDVMMIAEESSAGQKVTGPEEEGGLGFDYKWNMGWMNDILRFYEEDPVYRKFDFNLVTFSYMYAFSENFLLPFSHDEVVHGKKSLMHKMWGDRYNQFAGLRNLLTYQICHPGKKLLFMGSEFGQFLEWKSEEQLEWGNLEDEMNAKMRRFTSQLNHFYKEHKELWEIDDSFDGLEIIDADNRDQSVLSMVRKNRKGDLLVCVFNMAPVERKDFTIGVPVSAVYEEIWNTELEEWGGVWKEHNPTVQSQEGLWKDYEQTLTFTLPALGASIWKVKRKVRKTKSKTSDKK
;
A
#
# COMPACT_ATOMS: atom_id res chain seq x y z
N MET A 1 28.25 23.09 13.81
CA MET A 1 26.92 23.16 14.45
C MET A 1 27.02 22.61 15.85
N ASP A 2 26.29 23.16 16.82
CA ASP A 2 26.25 22.58 18.17
C ASP A 2 25.44 21.27 18.12
N ARG A 3 26.12 20.13 18.25
CA ARG A 3 25.54 18.78 18.19
C ARG A 3 24.91 18.35 19.53
N SER A 4 25.00 19.19 20.56
CA SER A 4 24.39 18.89 21.88
C SER A 4 22.85 18.85 21.80
N THR A 5 22.25 19.69 20.97
CA THR A 5 20.81 19.68 20.71
C THR A 5 20.35 18.39 20.00
N ASP A 6 21.14 17.90 19.02
CA ASP A 6 20.83 16.66 18.31
C ASP A 6 20.83 15.46 19.27
N LEU A 7 21.86 15.38 20.13
CA LEU A 7 21.97 14.32 21.14
C LEU A 7 20.84 14.38 22.17
N TRP A 8 20.51 15.59 22.65
CA TRP A 8 19.46 15.79 23.63
C TRP A 8 18.06 15.43 23.07
N THR A 9 17.73 15.89 21.86
CA THR A 9 16.48 15.56 21.18
C THR A 9 16.39 14.08 20.86
N PHE A 10 17.50 13.44 20.44
CA PHE A 10 17.57 11.99 20.23
C PHE A 10 17.25 11.20 21.50
N GLY A 11 17.85 11.58 22.63
CA GLY A 11 17.59 10.93 23.92
C GLY A 11 16.13 11.04 24.39
N ARG A 12 15.42 12.09 23.96
CA ARG A 12 13.98 12.30 24.22
C ARG A 12 13.05 11.65 23.19
N GLY A 13 13.60 11.16 22.07
CA GLY A 13 12.82 10.67 20.96
C GLY A 13 12.22 11.75 20.04
N ASP A 14 12.69 13.00 20.16
CA ASP A 14 12.17 14.19 19.46
C ASP A 14 13.04 14.59 18.25
N ASN A 15 14.13 13.89 17.96
CA ASN A 15 14.92 14.09 16.74
C ASN A 15 14.29 13.29 15.59
N PHE A 16 13.66 13.98 14.64
CA PHE A 16 13.02 13.40 13.46
C PHE A 16 13.83 13.61 12.17
N ARG A 17 15.12 13.94 12.30
CA ARG A 17 16.11 14.04 11.22
C ARG A 17 17.42 13.39 11.65
N LEU A 18 17.31 12.21 12.23
CA LEU A 18 18.43 11.52 12.84
C LEU A 18 19.57 11.23 11.85
N GLN A 19 19.24 11.03 10.57
CA GLN A 19 20.18 10.84 9.48
C GLN A 19 21.06 12.09 9.18
N GLU A 20 20.72 13.25 9.73
CA GLU A 20 21.56 14.45 9.65
C GLU A 20 22.61 14.53 10.78
N TYR A 21 22.45 13.65 11.80
CA TYR A 21 23.34 13.59 12.96
C TYR A 21 24.15 12.29 13.00
N LEU A 22 23.49 11.12 13.02
CA LEU A 22 24.12 9.80 12.96
C LEU A 22 24.42 9.39 11.53
N GLY A 23 25.33 8.42 11.37
CA GLY A 23 25.81 7.99 10.05
C GLY A 23 27.15 8.61 9.67
N ALA A 24 27.49 8.57 8.39
CA ALA A 24 28.73 9.11 7.83
C ALA A 24 28.49 10.49 7.21
N HIS A 25 29.13 11.53 7.72
CA HIS A 25 28.96 12.91 7.28
C HIS A 25 30.26 13.55 6.87
N LYS A 26 30.24 14.23 5.70
CA LYS A 26 31.36 15.02 5.25
C LYS A 26 31.53 16.24 6.15
N GLU A 27 32.62 16.32 6.86
CA GLU A 27 32.91 17.38 7.85
C GLU A 27 34.39 17.83 7.75
N PHE A 28 34.73 18.87 8.51
CA PHE A 28 36.10 19.40 8.62
C PHE A 28 36.54 19.31 10.09
N GLU A 29 37.72 18.78 10.34
CA GLU A 29 38.40 18.89 11.60
C GLU A 29 39.63 19.82 11.44
N GLY A 30 39.53 21.06 11.94
CA GLY A 30 40.43 22.13 11.60
C GLY A 30 40.37 22.46 10.11
N ASP A 31 41.50 22.36 9.42
CA ASP A 31 41.59 22.59 7.97
C ASP A 31 41.53 21.30 7.14
N GLN A 32 41.35 20.16 7.80
CA GLN A 32 41.33 18.85 7.14
C GLN A 32 39.92 18.42 6.82
N GLU A 33 39.65 18.15 5.54
CA GLU A 33 38.38 17.58 5.06
C GLU A 33 38.40 16.07 5.25
N GLY A 34 37.24 15.48 5.65
CA GLY A 34 37.09 14.06 5.84
C GLY A 34 35.62 13.69 6.12
N TYR A 35 35.43 12.56 6.75
CA TYR A 35 34.10 12.09 7.19
C TYR A 35 34.07 11.82 8.69
N THR A 36 33.06 12.32 9.35
CA THR A 36 32.74 11.96 10.74
C THR A 36 31.70 10.86 10.73
N PHE A 37 31.99 9.79 11.45
CA PHE A 37 31.10 8.63 11.62
C PHE A 37 30.52 8.65 13.03
N ARG A 38 29.20 8.48 13.13
CA ARG A 38 28.48 8.46 14.42
C ARG A 38 27.50 7.29 14.44
N VAL A 39 27.56 6.47 15.51
CA VAL A 39 26.67 5.33 15.69
C VAL A 39 26.21 5.19 17.12
N TRP A 40 24.95 4.86 17.32
CA TRP A 40 24.39 4.62 18.65
C TRP A 40 24.54 3.15 19.06
N ALA A 41 25.40 2.90 20.05
CA ALA A 41 25.68 1.58 20.63
C ALA A 41 25.92 1.74 22.14
N PRO A 42 24.87 2.04 22.93
CA PRO A 42 25.01 2.55 24.30
C PRO A 42 25.69 1.60 25.28
N ASN A 43 25.65 0.31 25.04
CA ASN A 43 26.19 -0.70 25.95
C ASN A 43 27.41 -1.43 25.37
N ALA A 44 27.92 -1.05 24.18
CA ALA A 44 29.15 -1.61 23.64
C ALA A 44 30.33 -1.32 24.57
N GLN A 45 31.29 -2.24 24.69
CA GLN A 45 32.56 -2.00 25.36
C GLN A 45 33.52 -1.13 24.56
N ALA A 46 33.53 -1.33 23.24
CA ALA A 46 34.27 -0.55 22.28
C ALA A 46 33.59 -0.62 20.91
N VAL A 47 33.80 0.40 20.09
CA VAL A 47 33.44 0.43 18.69
C VAL A 47 34.64 0.92 17.89
N ASP A 48 35.01 0.18 16.88
CA ASP A 48 36.06 0.57 15.91
C ASP A 48 35.43 0.77 14.54
N LEU A 49 35.88 1.80 13.82
CA LEU A 49 35.51 2.00 12.43
C LEU A 49 36.45 1.18 11.53
N ILE A 50 35.88 0.41 10.61
CA ILE A 50 36.58 -0.40 9.60
C ILE A 50 35.99 -0.16 8.22
N GLY A 51 36.83 -0.26 7.17
CA GLY A 51 36.37 -0.07 5.81
C GLY A 51 37.56 -0.02 4.81
N ASP A 52 37.27 0.34 3.58
CA ASP A 52 38.26 0.41 2.50
C ASP A 52 39.44 1.32 2.85
N PHE A 53 39.19 2.43 3.54
CA PHE A 53 40.20 3.41 3.99
C PHE A 53 41.03 2.93 5.19
N THR A 54 40.66 1.83 5.85
CA THR A 54 41.41 1.25 6.98
C THR A 54 42.05 -0.08 6.66
N ASP A 55 42.01 -0.54 5.42
CA ASP A 55 42.36 -1.92 5.09
C ASP A 55 41.65 -2.92 6.00
N TRP A 56 40.39 -2.59 6.28
CA TRP A 56 39.46 -3.28 7.16
C TRP A 56 40.03 -3.45 8.59
N GLU A 57 39.99 -4.65 9.16
CA GLU A 57 40.39 -4.88 10.55
C GLU A 57 41.90 -4.69 10.79
N ALA A 58 42.73 -4.64 9.71
CA ALA A 58 44.15 -4.52 9.85
C ALA A 58 44.59 -3.15 10.42
N ARG A 59 43.81 -2.09 10.15
CA ARG A 59 44.13 -0.72 10.61
C ARG A 59 42.88 -0.01 11.15
N ARG A 60 42.06 -0.73 11.95
CA ARG A 60 40.83 -0.22 12.55
C ARG A 60 41.07 1.09 13.32
N ILE A 61 40.06 1.98 13.28
CA ILE A 61 40.09 3.26 13.96
C ILE A 61 39.19 3.24 15.18
N PRO A 62 39.71 3.36 16.42
CA PRO A 62 38.88 3.40 17.62
C PRO A 62 37.99 4.63 17.64
N MET A 63 36.72 4.44 18.01
CA MET A 63 35.74 5.51 18.19
C MET A 63 35.65 5.94 19.65
N VAL A 64 35.22 7.17 19.90
CA VAL A 64 35.04 7.75 21.22
C VAL A 64 33.56 7.82 21.57
N ARG A 65 33.20 7.29 22.75
CA ARG A 65 31.81 7.28 23.23
C ARG A 65 31.47 8.59 23.95
N ASN A 66 30.34 9.21 23.60
CA ASN A 66 29.78 10.34 24.35
C ASN A 66 28.78 9.90 25.42
N GLU A 67 28.23 10.87 26.19
CA GLU A 67 27.29 10.62 27.31
C GLU A 67 25.98 9.98 26.86
N GLY A 68 25.52 10.19 25.61
CA GLY A 68 24.29 9.60 25.06
C GLY A 68 24.46 8.19 24.51
N GLY A 69 25.66 7.60 24.64
CA GLY A 69 25.94 6.27 24.11
C GLY A 69 26.18 6.26 22.59
N VAL A 70 26.42 7.41 22.01
CA VAL A 70 26.84 7.56 20.62
C VAL A 70 28.36 7.51 20.54
N TRP A 71 28.87 6.70 19.62
CA TRP A 71 30.28 6.58 19.32
C TRP A 71 30.61 7.43 18.09
N GLU A 72 31.73 8.18 18.14
CA GLU A 72 32.11 9.12 17.09
C GLU A 72 33.60 9.03 16.76
N VAL A 73 33.95 9.18 15.49
CA VAL A 73 35.32 9.37 15.02
C VAL A 73 35.35 10.15 13.71
N PHE A 74 36.34 11.05 13.57
CA PHE A 74 36.67 11.69 12.31
C PHE A 74 37.74 10.88 11.56
N CYS A 75 37.49 10.65 10.27
CA CYS A 75 38.45 9.95 9.37
C CYS A 75 38.75 10.80 8.13
N PRO A 76 39.98 11.34 8.01
CA PRO A 76 40.37 12.15 6.88
C PRO A 76 40.60 11.35 5.60
N ASP A 77 40.86 10.05 5.72
CA ASP A 77 41.19 9.20 4.58
C ASP A 77 39.94 8.63 3.88
N ALA A 78 38.75 8.69 4.55
CA ALA A 78 37.48 8.19 4.03
C ALA A 78 36.96 9.07 2.89
N LYS A 79 36.37 8.44 1.86
CA LYS A 79 35.86 9.08 0.65
C LYS A 79 34.45 8.61 0.31
N GLU A 80 33.73 9.44 -0.45
CA GLU A 80 32.46 9.05 -1.09
C GLU A 80 32.65 7.77 -1.90
N GLY A 81 31.79 6.79 -1.65
CA GLY A 81 31.80 5.48 -2.29
C GLY A 81 32.57 4.39 -1.53
N ASP A 82 33.36 4.74 -0.50
CA ASP A 82 34.05 3.73 0.30
C ASP A 82 33.01 2.87 1.08
N ILE A 83 33.32 1.57 1.18
CA ILE A 83 32.54 0.61 1.97
C ILE A 83 33.09 0.57 3.38
N TYR A 84 32.19 0.56 4.37
CA TYR A 84 32.54 0.52 5.78
C TYR A 84 31.57 -0.28 6.62
N LYS A 85 32.02 -0.67 7.81
CA LYS A 85 31.23 -1.26 8.91
C LYS A 85 31.77 -0.75 10.25
N TYR A 86 31.00 -1.01 11.30
CA TYR A 86 31.46 -0.84 12.67
C TYR A 86 31.82 -2.20 13.26
N LEU A 87 33.02 -2.32 13.83
CA LEU A 87 33.42 -3.49 14.61
C LEU A 87 33.04 -3.24 16.08
N VAL A 88 31.94 -3.83 16.51
CA VAL A 88 31.38 -3.63 17.84
C VAL A 88 31.91 -4.73 18.78
N THR A 89 32.56 -4.32 19.88
CA THR A 89 32.96 -5.20 20.98
C THR A 89 31.85 -5.28 22.02
N ARG A 90 31.25 -6.44 22.15
CA ARG A 90 30.16 -6.73 23.10
C ARG A 90 30.67 -6.88 24.53
N GLN A 91 29.77 -6.93 25.54
CA GLN A 91 30.09 -7.02 26.99
C GLN A 91 30.90 -8.26 27.32
N ASN A 92 30.80 -9.33 26.55
CA ASN A 92 31.56 -10.57 26.70
C ASN A 92 32.91 -10.57 25.99
N GLY A 93 33.29 -9.44 25.36
CA GLY A 93 34.50 -9.30 24.58
C GLY A 93 34.42 -9.82 23.14
N HIS A 94 33.29 -10.40 22.74
CA HIS A 94 33.08 -10.86 21.36
C HIS A 94 32.92 -9.68 20.42
N GLN A 95 33.61 -9.71 19.28
CA GLN A 95 33.59 -8.66 18.26
C GLN A 95 32.71 -9.07 17.07
N VAL A 96 31.84 -8.18 16.62
CA VAL A 96 30.94 -8.40 15.49
C VAL A 96 31.00 -7.19 14.57
N GLN A 97 31.11 -7.45 13.28
CA GLN A 97 30.97 -6.40 12.26
C GLN A 97 29.50 -6.05 12.05
N LYS A 98 29.16 -4.78 12.21
CA LYS A 98 27.80 -4.26 12.12
C LYS A 98 27.66 -3.26 10.99
N ILE A 99 26.50 -3.25 10.34
CA ILE A 99 26.13 -2.18 9.39
C ILE A 99 26.03 -0.84 10.13
N ASP A 100 26.04 0.25 9.36
CA ASP A 100 25.55 1.53 9.86
C ASP A 100 24.02 1.59 9.74
N PRO A 101 23.27 1.70 10.86
CA PRO A 101 21.81 1.79 10.82
C PRO A 101 21.28 3.00 10.04
N LEU A 102 22.07 4.05 9.90
CA LEU A 102 21.73 5.29 9.20
C LEU A 102 22.37 5.40 7.81
N ALA A 103 22.97 4.32 7.28
CA ALA A 103 23.54 4.32 5.95
C ALA A 103 22.49 4.71 4.90
N LEU A 104 22.82 5.70 4.07
CA LEU A 104 21.97 6.14 2.96
C LEU A 104 22.15 5.28 1.70
N TRP A 105 23.17 4.43 1.68
CA TRP A 105 23.49 3.52 0.60
C TRP A 105 24.19 2.27 1.14
N MET A 106 23.90 1.12 0.57
CA MET A 106 24.46 -0.16 0.99
C MET A 106 24.88 -0.99 -0.22
N GLU A 107 25.80 -1.95 0.00
CA GLU A 107 26.19 -2.89 -1.06
C GLU A 107 24.98 -3.66 -1.60
N LYS A 108 25.10 -4.03 -2.88
CA LYS A 108 24.16 -4.93 -3.51
C LYS A 108 24.18 -6.29 -2.81
N ARG A 109 22.99 -6.80 -2.48
CA ARG A 109 22.85 -8.14 -1.87
C ARG A 109 23.55 -9.23 -2.71
N PRO A 110 24.13 -10.27 -2.11
CA PRO A 110 24.00 -10.64 -0.67
C PRO A 110 24.99 -9.89 0.26
N ASN A 111 25.82 -8.97 -0.25
CA ASN A 111 26.72 -8.17 0.58
C ASN A 111 25.93 -7.20 1.47
N THR A 112 26.55 -6.78 2.58
CA THR A 112 25.88 -6.00 3.65
C THR A 112 26.67 -4.79 4.11
N GLY A 113 27.72 -4.39 3.38
CA GLY A 113 28.52 -3.20 3.73
C GLY A 113 27.72 -1.91 3.55
N SER A 114 27.91 -0.97 4.46
CA SER A 114 27.43 0.40 4.32
C SER A 114 28.36 1.15 3.37
N ILE A 115 27.82 2.03 2.55
CA ILE A 115 28.60 2.83 1.58
C ILE A 115 28.46 4.29 1.95
N ILE A 116 29.59 5.01 1.99
CA ILE A 116 29.57 6.46 2.19
C ILE A 116 28.87 7.10 0.98
N LYS A 117 27.73 7.74 1.23
CA LYS A 117 26.91 8.34 0.18
C LYS A 117 26.31 9.66 0.63
N THR A 118 26.50 10.67 -0.20
CA THR A 118 25.72 11.92 -0.12
C THR A 118 24.66 11.89 -1.21
N ILE A 119 23.40 11.98 -0.84
CA ILE A 119 22.33 12.13 -1.82
C ILE A 119 22.25 13.62 -2.17
N PRO A 120 22.54 14.02 -3.40
CA PRO A 120 22.53 15.44 -3.77
C PRO A 120 21.13 16.01 -3.73
N GLU A 121 21.02 17.28 -3.37
CA GLU A 121 19.77 18.02 -3.47
C GLU A 121 19.32 18.10 -4.93
N LYS A 122 18.14 17.56 -5.22
CA LYS A 122 17.59 17.53 -6.57
C LYS A 122 16.83 18.83 -6.87
N ASN A 123 17.04 19.38 -8.05
CA ASN A 123 16.20 20.46 -8.59
C ASN A 123 14.91 19.87 -9.20
N TRP A 124 13.91 19.64 -8.35
CA TRP A 124 12.65 19.01 -8.71
C TRP A 124 11.79 19.85 -9.66
N LYS A 125 11.19 19.20 -10.65
CA LYS A 125 10.24 19.81 -11.61
C LYS A 125 8.78 19.51 -11.29
N ASP A 126 8.49 18.85 -10.20
CA ASP A 126 7.18 18.39 -9.77
C ASP A 126 6.34 19.42 -9.01
N GLY A 127 6.76 20.68 -8.99
CA GLY A 127 6.11 21.74 -8.20
C GLY A 127 4.61 21.91 -8.44
N LEU A 128 4.14 21.71 -9.70
CA LEU A 128 2.71 21.77 -10.03
C LEU A 128 1.92 20.60 -9.42
N TRP A 129 2.49 19.40 -9.47
CA TRP A 129 1.90 18.22 -8.85
C TRP A 129 1.73 18.41 -7.35
N ARG A 130 2.79 18.79 -6.66
CA ARG A 130 2.79 19.02 -5.20
C ARG A 130 1.83 20.14 -4.79
N ALA A 131 1.79 21.25 -5.51
CA ALA A 131 0.85 22.33 -5.25
C ALA A 131 -0.62 21.87 -5.43
N ARG A 132 -0.90 21.05 -6.47
CA ARG A 132 -2.22 20.47 -6.70
C ARG A 132 -2.59 19.47 -5.60
N ARG A 133 -1.67 18.59 -5.21
CA ARG A 133 -1.85 17.63 -4.12
C ARG A 133 -2.18 18.36 -2.81
N LYS A 134 -1.38 19.35 -2.44
CA LYS A 134 -1.59 20.17 -1.23
C LYS A 134 -2.93 20.89 -1.23
N LYS A 135 -3.38 21.39 -2.38
CA LYS A 135 -4.65 22.12 -2.50
C LYS A 135 -5.87 21.21 -2.46
N LEU A 136 -5.82 20.07 -3.10
CA LEU A 136 -6.98 19.19 -3.32
C LEU A 136 -7.06 18.03 -2.33
N GLY A 137 -5.92 17.67 -1.70
CA GLY A 137 -5.83 16.44 -0.91
C GLY A 137 -6.05 15.18 -1.76
N PHE A 138 -6.39 14.09 -1.12
CA PHE A 138 -6.61 12.78 -1.76
C PHE A 138 -8.00 12.19 -1.48
N LYS A 139 -8.73 12.66 -0.45
CA LYS A 139 -10.01 12.06 -0.02
C LYS A 139 -11.09 12.14 -1.09
N GLU A 140 -11.27 13.30 -1.68
CA GLU A 140 -12.29 13.58 -2.69
C GLU A 140 -11.76 13.43 -4.13
N ARG A 141 -10.86 12.47 -4.33
CA ARG A 141 -10.24 12.18 -5.63
C ARG A 141 -10.29 10.69 -5.92
N PRO A 142 -10.26 10.31 -7.19
CA PRO A 142 -10.08 8.91 -7.53
C PRO A 142 -8.69 8.47 -7.08
N VAL A 143 -8.62 7.41 -6.29
CA VAL A 143 -7.39 6.73 -5.90
C VAL A 143 -7.53 5.28 -6.31
N ASN A 144 -6.77 4.90 -7.32
CA ASN A 144 -6.68 3.55 -7.86
C ASN A 144 -5.20 3.21 -8.00
N ILE A 145 -4.75 2.28 -7.18
CA ILE A 145 -3.33 1.98 -6.94
C ILE A 145 -2.95 0.72 -7.71
N TYR A 146 -1.83 0.77 -8.42
CA TYR A 146 -1.16 -0.39 -8.98
C TYR A 146 -0.02 -0.80 -8.06
N GLU A 147 -0.15 -1.92 -7.36
CA GLU A 147 0.88 -2.44 -6.46
C GLU A 147 1.92 -3.23 -7.25
N VAL A 148 3.20 -2.95 -7.02
CA VAL A 148 4.32 -3.46 -7.81
C VAL A 148 5.44 -3.97 -6.92
N HIS A 149 5.93 -5.16 -7.20
CA HIS A 149 7.25 -5.62 -6.76
C HIS A 149 8.28 -5.22 -7.81
N ALA A 150 9.15 -4.26 -7.49
CA ALA A 150 10.13 -3.69 -8.45
C ALA A 150 11.02 -4.74 -9.12
N GLY A 151 11.36 -5.81 -8.39
CA GLY A 151 12.28 -6.86 -8.85
C GLY A 151 11.68 -7.90 -9.82
N SER A 152 10.35 -7.90 -10.01
CA SER A 152 9.67 -8.95 -10.80
C SER A 152 8.57 -8.46 -11.73
N TRP A 153 8.38 -7.14 -11.87
CA TRP A 153 7.48 -6.61 -12.89
C TRP A 153 7.98 -6.95 -14.30
N LYS A 154 9.24 -6.61 -14.58
CA LYS A 154 10.03 -7.08 -15.73
C LYS A 154 11.46 -7.37 -15.31
N ARG A 155 12.18 -8.18 -16.11
CA ARG A 155 13.58 -8.49 -15.92
C ARG A 155 14.37 -8.34 -17.21
N ASN A 156 15.65 -8.13 -17.08
CA ASN A 156 16.60 -8.12 -18.19
C ASN A 156 16.79 -9.54 -18.74
N GLU A 157 17.40 -9.67 -19.92
CA GLU A 157 17.73 -10.96 -20.55
C GLU A 157 18.65 -11.85 -19.70
N ASP A 158 19.49 -11.23 -18.87
CA ASP A 158 20.36 -11.91 -17.89
C ASP A 158 19.64 -12.27 -16.58
N HIS A 159 18.33 -12.12 -16.52
CA HIS A 159 17.45 -12.32 -15.35
C HIS A 159 17.67 -11.34 -14.19
N SER A 160 18.49 -10.31 -14.35
CA SER A 160 18.58 -9.26 -13.35
C SER A 160 17.30 -8.41 -13.32
N SER A 161 16.97 -7.85 -12.14
CA SER A 161 15.83 -6.97 -11.97
C SER A 161 16.02 -5.66 -12.76
N TYR A 162 14.93 -5.08 -13.22
CA TYR A 162 14.94 -3.71 -13.73
C TYR A 162 15.35 -2.74 -12.62
N THR A 163 16.11 -1.71 -13.02
CA THR A 163 16.37 -0.55 -12.18
C THR A 163 15.26 0.49 -12.30
N PHE A 164 15.20 1.45 -11.39
CA PHE A 164 14.24 2.57 -11.49
C PHE A 164 14.41 3.38 -12.77
N LYS A 165 15.62 3.41 -13.34
CA LYS A 165 15.82 4.00 -14.67
C LYS A 165 15.03 3.26 -15.74
N GLN A 166 15.06 1.93 -15.76
CA GLN A 166 14.34 1.11 -16.73
C GLN A 166 12.82 1.11 -16.44
N LEU A 167 12.44 1.05 -15.16
CA LEU A 167 11.03 1.17 -14.75
C LEU A 167 10.43 2.54 -15.17
N LYS A 168 11.21 3.61 -15.10
CA LYS A 168 10.79 4.92 -15.59
C LYS A 168 10.42 4.88 -17.08
N GLU A 169 11.19 4.17 -17.88
CA GLU A 169 11.01 4.10 -19.34
C GLU A 169 9.83 3.19 -19.75
N GLU A 170 9.52 2.15 -18.97
CA GLU A 170 8.50 1.16 -19.35
C GLU A 170 7.27 1.12 -18.43
N LEU A 171 7.45 1.20 -17.11
CA LEU A 171 6.33 1.12 -16.17
C LEU A 171 5.49 2.39 -16.20
N ILE A 172 6.08 3.58 -16.27
CA ILE A 172 5.31 4.82 -16.25
C ILE A 172 4.38 4.93 -17.48
N PRO A 173 4.83 4.71 -18.72
CA PRO A 173 3.93 4.65 -19.87
C PRO A 173 2.82 3.60 -19.71
N TYR A 174 3.13 2.43 -19.13
CA TYR A 174 2.15 1.40 -18.85
C TYR A 174 1.08 1.87 -17.84
N LEU A 175 1.46 2.52 -16.76
CA LEU A 175 0.54 3.07 -15.76
C LEU A 175 -0.39 4.13 -16.37
N VAL A 176 0.14 4.98 -17.24
CA VAL A 176 -0.64 5.99 -17.98
C VAL A 176 -1.65 5.31 -18.90
N GLU A 177 -1.22 4.33 -19.70
CA GLU A 177 -2.10 3.56 -20.60
C GLU A 177 -3.19 2.82 -19.82
N MET A 178 -2.83 2.25 -18.68
CA MET A 178 -3.75 1.51 -17.82
C MET A 178 -4.63 2.40 -16.93
N ASN A 179 -4.47 3.71 -17.00
CA ASN A 179 -5.26 4.70 -16.26
C ASN A 179 -5.19 4.60 -14.74
N TYR A 180 -4.12 4.06 -14.17
CA TYR A 180 -3.88 4.11 -12.71
C TYR A 180 -3.59 5.53 -12.24
N THR A 181 -3.94 5.82 -11.01
CA THR A 181 -3.68 7.14 -10.39
C THR A 181 -2.42 7.15 -9.53
N HIS A 182 -2.05 6.01 -9.00
CA HIS A 182 -0.89 5.81 -8.13
C HIS A 182 -0.21 4.49 -8.45
N VAL A 183 1.10 4.45 -8.17
CA VAL A 183 1.86 3.20 -8.05
C VAL A 183 2.28 3.04 -6.60
N GLU A 184 2.16 1.82 -6.07
CA GLU A 184 2.64 1.44 -4.75
C GLU A 184 3.71 0.37 -4.90
N PHE A 185 4.91 0.66 -4.40
CA PHE A 185 5.99 -0.32 -4.40
C PHE A 185 5.99 -1.10 -3.10
N MET A 186 6.01 -2.42 -3.19
CA MET A 186 6.45 -3.29 -2.10
C MET A 186 7.81 -2.80 -1.60
N PRO A 187 8.27 -3.16 -0.38
CA PRO A 187 9.41 -2.49 0.23
C PRO A 187 10.64 -2.41 -0.69
N VAL A 188 11.15 -1.20 -0.88
CA VAL A 188 12.32 -0.91 -1.73
C VAL A 188 13.58 -0.58 -0.93
N MET A 189 13.49 -0.62 0.39
CA MET A 189 14.61 -0.42 1.30
C MET A 189 15.56 -1.61 1.27
N ALA A 190 16.81 -1.40 1.66
CA ALA A 190 17.86 -2.43 1.64
C ALA A 190 17.49 -3.65 2.50
N HIS A 191 17.53 -4.83 1.89
CA HIS A 191 17.24 -6.13 2.51
C HIS A 191 18.15 -7.21 1.93
N PRO A 192 18.70 -8.13 2.75
CA PRO A 192 19.69 -9.09 2.29
C PRO A 192 19.09 -10.27 1.53
N LEU A 193 17.81 -10.57 1.74
CA LEU A 193 17.12 -11.73 1.19
C LEU A 193 16.03 -11.32 0.19
N GLY A 194 16.23 -11.57 -1.10
CA GLY A 194 15.25 -11.26 -2.14
C GLY A 194 13.90 -11.96 -1.97
N LEU A 195 13.92 -13.19 -1.43
CA LEU A 195 12.71 -13.97 -1.13
C LEU A 195 11.85 -13.40 0.00
N SER A 196 12.36 -12.43 0.75
CA SER A 196 11.55 -11.69 1.74
C SER A 196 10.66 -10.62 1.11
N TRP A 197 10.78 -10.38 -0.21
CA TRP A 197 10.08 -9.32 -0.96
C TRP A 197 10.33 -7.91 -0.39
N GLY A 198 11.37 -7.76 0.42
CA GLY A 198 11.70 -6.53 1.12
C GLY A 198 11.11 -6.41 2.53
N TYR A 199 10.33 -7.38 3.03
CA TYR A 199 9.74 -7.28 4.38
C TYR A 199 10.69 -7.64 5.53
N GLN A 200 11.90 -8.12 5.25
CA GLN A 200 12.96 -8.31 6.23
C GLN A 200 14.08 -7.29 6.02
N LEU A 201 13.82 -6.07 6.47
CA LEU A 201 14.72 -4.93 6.27
C LEU A 201 16.00 -5.04 7.09
N MET A 202 17.05 -4.46 6.50
CA MET A 202 18.35 -4.26 7.12
C MET A 202 18.71 -2.76 7.13
N GLY A 203 18.49 -2.03 6.04
CA GLY A 203 18.80 -0.62 5.88
C GLY A 203 17.56 0.25 5.73
N TYR A 204 17.19 0.96 6.79
CA TYR A 204 15.96 1.76 6.86
C TYR A 204 16.02 3.10 6.11
N PHE A 205 17.23 3.55 5.74
CA PHE A 205 17.48 4.80 5.01
C PHE A 205 18.07 4.57 3.62
N ALA A 206 18.41 3.33 3.28
CA ALA A 206 19.05 2.98 2.02
C ALA A 206 18.06 2.35 1.04
N LEU A 207 18.08 2.80 -0.21
CA LEU A 207 17.44 2.11 -1.32
C LEU A 207 18.19 0.79 -1.60
N GLU A 208 17.45 -0.29 -1.89
CA GLU A 208 18.04 -1.57 -2.32
C GLU A 208 18.78 -1.40 -3.66
N GLN A 209 20.09 -1.58 -3.64
CA GLN A 209 20.96 -1.31 -4.79
C GLN A 209 20.60 -2.10 -6.06
N THR A 210 19.93 -3.25 -5.89
CA THR A 210 19.45 -4.06 -7.02
C THR A 210 18.48 -3.27 -7.92
N TYR A 211 17.77 -2.30 -7.34
CA TYR A 211 16.79 -1.47 -8.05
C TYR A 211 17.36 -0.16 -8.61
N GLY A 212 18.67 0.07 -8.48
CA GLY A 212 19.33 1.27 -8.99
C GLY A 212 19.78 2.22 -7.88
N SER A 213 20.11 3.46 -8.22
CA SER A 213 20.59 4.46 -7.29
C SER A 213 19.47 5.33 -6.70
N PRO A 214 19.72 6.04 -5.57
CA PRO A 214 18.79 7.02 -5.03
C PRO A 214 18.37 8.09 -6.05
N GLU A 215 19.31 8.54 -6.88
CA GLU A 215 19.05 9.53 -7.92
C GLU A 215 18.11 8.98 -9.02
N GLU A 216 18.27 7.71 -9.39
CA GLU A 216 17.36 7.05 -10.33
C GLU A 216 15.95 6.94 -9.77
N PHE A 217 15.81 6.69 -8.46
CA PHE A 217 14.49 6.65 -7.81
C PHE A 217 13.87 8.06 -7.72
N GLN A 218 14.66 9.10 -7.41
CA GLN A 218 14.18 10.48 -7.48
C GLN A 218 13.70 10.86 -8.90
N ASP A 219 14.42 10.44 -9.95
CA ASP A 219 14.03 10.68 -11.33
C ASP A 219 12.76 9.92 -11.70
N PHE A 220 12.58 8.71 -11.21
CA PHE A 220 11.36 7.91 -11.39
C PHE A 220 10.15 8.61 -10.76
N VAL A 221 10.27 9.07 -9.52
CA VAL A 221 9.17 9.77 -8.82
C VAL A 221 8.81 11.08 -9.52
N GLU A 222 9.81 11.87 -9.91
CA GLU A 222 9.57 13.11 -10.66
C GLU A 222 8.80 12.84 -11.95
N GLU A 223 9.20 11.82 -12.72
CA GLU A 223 8.53 11.47 -13.97
C GLU A 223 7.10 10.96 -13.73
N CYS A 224 6.85 10.21 -12.65
CA CYS A 224 5.48 9.85 -12.23
C CYS A 224 4.64 11.10 -12.01
N HIS A 225 5.13 12.09 -11.27
CA HIS A 225 4.43 13.34 -10.99
C HIS A 225 4.14 14.14 -12.26
N LEU A 226 5.09 14.20 -13.19
CA LEU A 226 4.90 14.86 -14.49
C LEU A 226 3.81 14.19 -15.34
N ASN A 227 3.58 12.89 -15.12
CA ASN A 227 2.52 12.11 -15.76
C ASN A 227 1.23 11.99 -14.90
N ASN A 228 1.10 12.78 -13.84
CA ASN A 228 -0.04 12.78 -12.91
C ASN A 228 -0.27 11.45 -12.19
N ILE A 229 0.81 10.75 -11.83
CA ILE A 229 0.81 9.51 -11.06
C ILE A 229 1.48 9.79 -9.71
N GLY A 230 0.80 9.46 -8.61
CA GLY A 230 1.39 9.48 -7.27
C GLY A 230 2.21 8.24 -6.98
N VAL A 231 3.18 8.36 -6.09
CA VAL A 231 4.06 7.25 -5.68
C VAL A 231 3.91 6.97 -4.20
N ILE A 232 3.60 5.71 -3.89
CA ILE A 232 3.45 5.17 -2.54
C ILE A 232 4.54 4.12 -2.34
N VAL A 233 5.08 4.04 -1.13
CA VAL A 233 6.05 3.01 -0.77
C VAL A 233 5.58 2.26 0.46
N ASP A 234 5.78 0.96 0.46
CA ASP A 234 5.54 0.10 1.61
C ASP A 234 6.70 0.21 2.60
N TRP A 235 6.41 0.47 3.86
CA TRP A 235 7.38 0.72 4.93
C TRP A 235 7.11 -0.21 6.12
N VAL A 236 8.17 -0.83 6.65
CA VAL A 236 8.11 -1.93 7.62
C VAL A 236 8.65 -1.50 8.99
N PRO A 237 7.89 -0.76 9.82
CA PRO A 237 8.38 -0.27 11.11
C PRO A 237 8.22 -1.24 12.27
N GLY A 238 7.51 -2.36 12.10
CA GLY A 238 7.18 -3.27 13.19
C GLY A 238 8.31 -4.20 13.56
N HIS A 239 9.09 -4.63 12.59
CA HIS A 239 10.09 -5.68 12.75
C HIS A 239 11.28 -5.54 11.80
N PHE A 240 12.36 -6.27 12.07
CA PHE A 240 13.57 -6.31 11.26
C PHE A 240 14.21 -7.70 11.30
N ILE A 241 15.12 -7.95 10.35
CA ILE A 241 15.77 -9.26 10.19
C ILE A 241 16.67 -9.63 11.38
N ILE A 242 16.68 -10.92 11.75
CA ILE A 242 17.59 -11.49 12.76
C ILE A 242 18.96 -11.81 12.14
N ASN A 243 19.66 -10.82 11.66
CA ASN A 243 21.05 -11.00 11.20
C ASN A 243 22.01 -10.37 12.19
N ASP A 244 23.05 -11.11 12.58
CA ASP A 244 23.99 -10.64 13.58
C ASP A 244 24.84 -9.45 13.11
N ASP A 245 24.99 -9.27 11.81
CA ASP A 245 25.67 -8.13 11.20
C ASP A 245 24.74 -6.91 10.93
N ALA A 246 23.42 -7.05 11.20
CA ALA A 246 22.41 -5.99 11.07
C ALA A 246 22.06 -5.36 12.43
N LEU A 247 20.75 -5.04 12.66
CA LEU A 247 20.29 -4.35 13.86
C LEU A 247 20.20 -5.27 15.10
N ALA A 248 20.04 -6.58 14.89
CA ALA A 248 19.79 -7.53 15.97
C ALA A 248 20.90 -7.52 17.03
N TYR A 249 20.52 -7.29 18.29
CA TYR A 249 21.46 -7.21 19.43
C TYR A 249 22.69 -6.36 19.11
N TYR A 250 22.44 -5.15 18.61
CA TYR A 250 23.45 -4.32 17.93
C TYR A 250 24.73 -4.14 18.75
N ASP A 251 24.59 -3.79 20.02
CA ASP A 251 25.74 -3.62 20.93
C ASP A 251 25.96 -4.81 21.86
N GLY A 252 25.32 -5.96 21.58
CA GLY A 252 25.35 -7.16 22.43
C GLY A 252 24.20 -7.22 23.46
N THR A 253 23.36 -6.20 23.48
CA THR A 253 22.12 -6.15 24.27
C THR A 253 20.93 -5.84 23.36
N PRO A 254 19.68 -6.00 23.81
CA PRO A 254 18.50 -5.56 23.07
C PRO A 254 18.53 -4.03 22.85
N THR A 255 19.15 -3.59 21.75
CA THR A 255 19.37 -2.17 21.44
C THR A 255 18.14 -1.57 20.76
N PHE A 256 17.70 -2.17 19.67
CA PHE A 256 16.53 -1.75 18.90
C PHE A 256 15.27 -2.55 19.26
N GLU A 257 15.41 -3.80 19.63
CA GLU A 257 14.36 -4.72 20.02
C GLU A 257 13.95 -4.59 21.49
N TYR A 258 12.80 -5.18 21.83
CA TYR A 258 12.33 -5.27 23.21
C TYR A 258 13.31 -6.07 24.09
N GLN A 259 13.37 -5.71 25.38
CA GLN A 259 14.17 -6.43 26.35
C GLN A 259 13.50 -7.75 26.79
N ASP A 260 12.18 -7.78 26.79
CA ASP A 260 11.39 -9.00 27.00
C ASP A 260 11.49 -9.87 25.75
N GLU A 261 11.98 -11.09 25.90
CA GLU A 261 12.26 -12.02 24.80
C GLU A 261 10.98 -12.40 24.03
N HIS A 262 9.84 -12.57 24.71
CA HIS A 262 8.57 -12.90 24.07
C HIS A 262 7.96 -11.73 23.30
N ARG A 263 8.31 -10.49 23.66
CA ARG A 263 7.93 -9.30 22.89
C ARG A 263 8.90 -9.01 21.76
N ALA A 264 10.18 -9.36 21.94
CA ALA A 264 11.23 -9.14 20.95
C ALA A 264 11.11 -10.08 19.75
N HIS A 265 10.86 -11.39 19.98
CA HIS A 265 10.82 -12.36 18.89
C HIS A 265 9.46 -12.42 18.21
N ASN A 266 9.48 -12.30 16.87
CA ASN A 266 8.37 -12.67 16.02
C ASN A 266 8.65 -14.06 15.44
N TYR A 267 8.06 -15.07 16.04
CA TYR A 267 8.34 -16.48 15.72
C TYR A 267 7.76 -16.89 14.35
N GLY A 268 6.64 -16.28 13.94
CA GLY A 268 5.98 -16.58 12.67
C GLY A 268 6.81 -16.11 11.47
N TRP A 269 7.52 -15.00 11.59
CA TRP A 269 8.31 -14.42 10.50
C TRP A 269 9.82 -14.61 10.67
N GLY A 270 10.28 -15.14 11.80
CA GLY A 270 11.71 -15.26 12.10
C GLY A 270 12.40 -13.90 12.12
N ALA A 271 11.76 -12.93 12.74
CA ALA A 271 12.21 -11.52 12.83
C ALA A 271 12.27 -11.05 14.28
N LEU A 272 12.84 -9.85 14.52
CA LEU A 272 12.77 -9.16 15.79
C LEU A 272 11.85 -7.94 15.70
N ASN A 273 11.02 -7.75 16.71
CA ASN A 273 10.15 -6.58 16.85
C ASN A 273 10.92 -5.41 17.45
N PHE A 274 10.76 -4.21 16.87
CA PHE A 274 11.27 -2.99 17.48
C PHE A 274 10.63 -2.70 18.83
N ASP A 275 11.42 -2.22 19.79
CA ASP A 275 10.92 -1.65 21.06
C ASP A 275 10.29 -0.26 20.79
N LEU A 276 9.00 -0.25 20.49
CA LEU A 276 8.25 0.95 20.16
C LEU A 276 8.06 1.90 21.37
N GLY A 277 8.39 1.45 22.59
CA GLY A 277 8.41 2.28 23.79
C GLY A 277 9.72 3.06 23.99
N LYS A 278 10.79 2.67 23.28
CA LYS A 278 12.10 3.28 23.44
C LYS A 278 12.23 4.57 22.63
N ASN A 279 12.53 5.69 23.29
CA ASN A 279 12.62 7.01 22.66
C ASN A 279 13.54 7.03 21.43
N GLN A 280 14.72 6.43 21.53
CA GLN A 280 15.71 6.39 20.45
C GLN A 280 15.21 5.60 19.24
N VAL A 281 14.45 4.51 19.47
CA VAL A 281 13.82 3.72 18.41
C VAL A 281 12.70 4.50 17.73
N GLN A 282 11.88 5.22 18.48
CA GLN A 282 10.86 6.12 17.89
C GLN A 282 11.50 7.21 17.04
N SER A 283 12.59 7.84 17.53
CA SER A 283 13.35 8.82 16.76
C SER A 283 13.91 8.22 15.46
N PHE A 284 14.49 7.02 15.52
CA PHE A 284 15.01 6.29 14.37
C PHE A 284 13.93 6.01 13.31
N LEU A 285 12.80 5.43 13.74
CA LEU A 285 11.72 5.05 12.82
C LEU A 285 11.02 6.28 12.20
N ILE A 286 10.71 7.30 13.02
CA ILE A 286 10.07 8.53 12.50
C ILE A 286 11.02 9.27 11.54
N SER A 287 12.31 9.32 11.85
CA SER A 287 13.32 9.89 10.96
C SER A 287 13.41 9.14 9.63
N SER A 288 13.37 7.80 9.68
CA SER A 288 13.36 6.98 8.47
C SER A 288 12.17 7.34 7.56
N LEU A 289 10.96 7.34 8.12
CA LEU A 289 9.77 7.66 7.34
C LEU A 289 9.82 9.07 6.74
N LYS A 290 10.20 10.07 7.55
CA LYS A 290 10.37 11.44 7.06
C LYS A 290 11.43 11.55 5.98
N PHE A 291 12.56 10.86 6.15
CA PHE A 291 13.61 10.82 5.12
C PHE A 291 13.07 10.34 3.77
N TRP A 292 12.29 9.26 3.75
CA TRP A 292 11.69 8.75 2.52
C TRP A 292 10.71 9.74 1.89
N ILE A 293 9.85 10.38 2.69
CA ILE A 293 8.90 11.39 2.20
C ILE A 293 9.63 12.62 1.65
N ASP A 294 10.60 13.17 2.39
CA ASP A 294 11.27 14.42 2.05
C ASP A 294 12.25 14.24 0.88
N THR A 295 13.01 13.14 0.89
CA THR A 295 14.07 12.89 -0.10
C THR A 295 13.51 12.47 -1.46
N TYR A 296 12.39 11.75 -1.46
CA TYR A 296 11.81 11.18 -2.68
C TYR A 296 10.45 11.77 -3.04
N HIS A 297 9.96 12.79 -2.33
CA HIS A 297 8.67 13.44 -2.58
C HIS A 297 7.47 12.49 -2.65
N LEU A 298 7.45 11.45 -1.82
CA LEU A 298 6.40 10.43 -1.83
C LEU A 298 5.01 11.01 -1.56
N ASP A 299 4.00 10.40 -2.17
CA ASP A 299 2.58 10.79 -2.05
C ASP A 299 1.85 10.00 -0.98
N GLY A 300 2.38 8.87 -0.60
CA GLY A 300 1.81 8.04 0.45
C GLY A 300 2.79 6.98 0.96
N ILE A 301 2.42 6.45 2.10
CA ILE A 301 3.13 5.35 2.78
C ILE A 301 2.11 4.29 3.18
N ARG A 302 2.33 3.08 2.78
CA ARG A 302 1.65 1.91 3.35
C ARG A 302 2.51 1.40 4.51
N VAL A 303 1.93 1.34 5.69
CA VAL A 303 2.58 0.85 6.91
C VAL A 303 2.24 -0.62 7.09
N ASP A 304 3.28 -1.46 6.99
CA ASP A 304 3.18 -2.91 7.08
C ASP A 304 2.82 -3.39 8.48
N ALA A 305 2.02 -4.44 8.56
CA ALA A 305 1.74 -5.23 9.75
C ALA A 305 1.38 -4.40 11.00
N VAL A 306 0.51 -3.42 10.86
CA VAL A 306 0.08 -2.57 11.99
C VAL A 306 -0.53 -3.41 13.12
N SER A 307 -1.27 -4.49 12.81
CA SER A 307 -1.80 -5.41 13.82
C SER A 307 -0.70 -6.01 14.72
N ASN A 308 0.46 -6.35 14.17
CA ASN A 308 1.60 -6.86 14.95
C ASN A 308 2.16 -5.83 15.92
N MET A 309 2.07 -4.54 15.60
CA MET A 309 2.48 -3.47 16.50
C MET A 309 1.43 -3.17 17.58
N LEU A 310 0.16 -3.46 17.31
CA LEU A 310 -0.96 -3.18 18.23
C LEU A 310 -1.22 -4.30 19.23
N TYR A 311 -0.96 -5.56 18.87
CA TYR A 311 -1.36 -6.71 19.69
C TYR A 311 -0.18 -7.60 20.01
N LEU A 312 0.05 -7.78 21.33
CA LEU A 312 1.17 -8.56 21.88
C LEU A 312 1.05 -10.07 21.61
N ASP A 313 -0.15 -10.55 21.33
CA ASP A 313 -0.50 -11.93 20.99
C ASP A 313 -0.79 -12.14 19.49
N TYR A 314 -0.36 -11.21 18.64
CA TYR A 314 -0.59 -11.31 17.19
C TYR A 314 0.13 -12.49 16.56
N ASP A 315 1.36 -12.76 16.99
CA ASP A 315 2.14 -13.91 16.54
C ASP A 315 1.69 -15.21 17.25
N SER A 316 1.96 -16.35 16.62
CA SER A 316 1.65 -17.69 17.15
C SER A 316 2.56 -18.14 18.31
N GLY A 317 3.60 -17.36 18.62
CA GLY A 317 4.56 -17.66 19.67
C GLY A 317 4.07 -17.32 21.09
N PRO A 318 4.91 -17.57 22.10
CA PRO A 318 4.64 -17.10 23.45
C PRO A 318 4.66 -15.57 23.50
N TRP A 319 3.78 -14.97 24.31
CA TRP A 319 3.67 -13.53 24.44
C TRP A 319 3.59 -13.08 25.91
N THR A 320 3.99 -11.86 26.18
CA THR A 320 3.93 -11.25 27.51
C THR A 320 2.82 -10.19 27.51
N PRO A 321 1.83 -10.29 28.44
CA PRO A 321 0.75 -9.31 28.52
C PRO A 321 1.25 -7.92 28.90
N ASN A 322 0.43 -6.90 28.62
CA ASN A 322 0.68 -5.54 29.07
C ASN A 322 0.49 -5.39 30.59
N ILE A 323 0.75 -4.19 31.11
CA ILE A 323 0.69 -3.92 32.56
C ILE A 323 -0.70 -4.18 33.18
N ASP A 324 -1.77 -4.15 32.38
CA ASP A 324 -3.14 -4.41 32.82
C ASP A 324 -3.56 -5.87 32.60
N GLY A 325 -2.65 -6.72 32.12
CA GLY A 325 -2.89 -8.13 31.84
C GLY A 325 -3.57 -8.43 30.49
N GLY A 326 -3.74 -7.42 29.62
CA GLY A 326 -4.31 -7.53 28.30
C GLY A 326 -3.27 -7.70 27.20
N ASN A 327 -3.76 -7.83 25.96
CA ASN A 327 -2.93 -8.04 24.76
C ASN A 327 -2.63 -6.75 23.97
N LEU A 328 -3.21 -5.61 24.31
CA LEU A 328 -2.96 -4.35 23.61
C LEU A 328 -1.55 -3.84 23.92
N ASN A 329 -0.77 -3.56 22.89
CA ASN A 329 0.55 -2.95 23.01
C ASN A 329 0.42 -1.42 23.13
N TYR A 330 0.43 -0.90 24.35
CA TYR A 330 0.29 0.54 24.60
C TYR A 330 1.41 1.37 23.98
N GLU A 331 2.63 0.85 23.96
CA GLU A 331 3.78 1.48 23.33
C GLU A 331 3.58 1.58 21.80
N GLY A 332 3.03 0.52 21.19
CA GLY A 332 2.68 0.50 19.76
C GLY A 332 1.60 1.52 19.41
N VAL A 333 0.53 1.58 20.22
CA VAL A 333 -0.54 2.59 20.06
C VAL A 333 0.02 4.00 20.16
N HIS A 334 0.84 4.26 21.19
CA HIS A 334 1.46 5.58 21.38
C HIS A 334 2.37 5.96 20.21
N PHE A 335 3.23 5.02 19.77
CA PHE A 335 4.13 5.23 18.62
C PHE A 335 3.36 5.58 17.35
N LEU A 336 2.32 4.80 17.00
CA LEU A 336 1.54 5.00 15.77
C LEU A 336 0.80 6.35 15.76
N ARG A 337 0.21 6.76 16.90
CA ARG A 337 -0.40 8.09 17.05
C ARG A 337 0.63 9.19 16.85
N ARG A 338 1.76 9.07 17.52
CA ARG A 338 2.86 10.04 17.41
C ARG A 338 3.39 10.13 15.98
N LEU A 339 3.61 8.98 15.32
CA LEU A 339 4.04 8.90 13.93
C LEU A 339 3.09 9.68 13.02
N ASN A 340 1.79 9.35 13.08
CA ASN A 340 0.78 10.01 12.26
C ASN A 340 0.66 11.51 12.57
N ALA A 341 0.74 11.91 13.85
CA ALA A 341 0.69 13.32 14.23
C ALA A 341 1.88 14.10 13.66
N VAL A 342 3.10 13.56 13.72
CA VAL A 342 4.31 14.19 13.17
C VAL A 342 4.19 14.33 11.65
N ILE A 343 3.81 13.25 10.96
CA ILE A 343 3.69 13.29 9.50
C ILE A 343 2.58 14.26 9.07
N LYS A 344 1.41 14.22 9.67
CA LYS A 344 0.30 15.11 9.30
C LYS A 344 0.57 16.58 9.58
N ASN A 345 1.38 16.89 10.59
CA ASN A 345 1.76 18.26 10.88
C ASN A 345 2.66 18.85 9.79
N GLU A 346 3.57 18.08 9.22
CA GLU A 346 4.52 18.55 8.21
C GLU A 346 4.04 18.25 6.77
N HIS A 347 3.39 17.11 6.57
CA HIS A 347 2.95 16.59 5.28
C HIS A 347 1.46 16.17 5.31
N PRO A 348 0.51 17.09 5.51
CA PRO A 348 -0.92 16.77 5.62
C PRO A 348 -1.53 16.19 4.33
N ASP A 349 -0.82 16.32 3.22
CA ASP A 349 -1.19 15.86 1.89
C ASP A 349 -0.54 14.52 1.48
N VAL A 350 0.22 13.89 2.37
CA VAL A 350 0.76 12.53 2.20
C VAL A 350 -0.19 11.51 2.83
N MET A 351 -0.57 10.49 2.08
CA MET A 351 -1.46 9.43 2.55
C MET A 351 -0.74 8.47 3.51
N MET A 352 -1.30 8.27 4.70
CA MET A 352 -0.86 7.25 5.64
C MET A 352 -1.87 6.09 5.59
N ILE A 353 -1.43 4.94 5.09
CA ILE A 353 -2.27 3.76 4.85
C ILE A 353 -1.83 2.64 5.79
N ALA A 354 -2.75 2.08 6.57
CA ALA A 354 -2.45 0.97 7.47
C ALA A 354 -2.82 -0.38 6.86
N GLU A 355 -1.90 -1.33 6.89
CA GLU A 355 -2.27 -2.73 6.82
C GLU A 355 -2.63 -3.21 8.21
N GLU A 356 -3.93 -3.31 8.48
CA GLU A 356 -4.44 -3.69 9.79
C GLU A 356 -5.72 -4.51 9.62
N SER A 357 -5.77 -5.72 10.19
CA SER A 357 -6.82 -6.70 9.97
C SER A 357 -7.80 -6.85 11.15
N SER A 358 -7.51 -6.21 12.30
CA SER A 358 -8.38 -6.35 13.47
C SER A 358 -9.61 -5.43 13.42
N ALA A 359 -10.61 -5.73 14.25
CA ALA A 359 -11.79 -4.90 14.47
C ALA A 359 -11.72 -4.06 15.76
N GLY A 360 -10.58 -4.10 16.48
CA GLY A 360 -10.50 -3.61 17.85
C GLY A 360 -10.15 -2.13 18.02
N GLN A 361 -9.50 -1.51 17.06
CA GLN A 361 -9.04 -0.12 17.13
C GLN A 361 -9.67 0.73 16.02
N LYS A 362 -9.92 2.00 16.32
CA LYS A 362 -10.32 2.99 15.31
C LYS A 362 -9.07 3.48 14.57
N VAL A 363 -8.66 2.76 13.54
CA VAL A 363 -7.37 2.98 12.86
C VAL A 363 -7.33 4.33 12.13
N THR A 364 -8.40 4.67 11.40
CA THR A 364 -8.49 5.89 10.59
C THR A 364 -9.19 7.06 11.29
N GLY A 365 -9.57 6.87 12.54
CA GLY A 365 -10.16 7.93 13.34
C GLY A 365 -9.12 8.90 13.91
N PRO A 366 -9.53 10.12 14.28
CA PRO A 366 -8.67 11.08 14.94
C PRO A 366 -8.29 10.62 16.36
N GLU A 367 -7.13 11.08 16.84
CA GLU A 367 -6.62 10.69 18.16
C GLU A 367 -7.58 11.08 19.30
N GLU A 368 -8.22 12.26 19.20
CA GLU A 368 -9.17 12.76 20.18
C GLU A 368 -10.38 11.86 20.38
N GLU A 369 -10.70 11.03 19.38
CA GLU A 369 -11.75 10.00 19.43
C GLU A 369 -11.21 8.60 19.75
N GLY A 370 -9.94 8.51 20.15
CA GLY A 370 -9.26 7.24 20.44
C GLY A 370 -8.67 6.54 19.20
N GLY A 371 -8.66 7.20 18.04
CA GLY A 371 -8.11 6.67 16.80
C GLY A 371 -6.58 6.68 16.74
N LEU A 372 -6.02 6.10 15.68
CA LEU A 372 -4.58 6.07 15.41
C LEU A 372 -4.12 7.17 14.43
N GLY A 373 -5.07 7.83 13.74
CA GLY A 373 -4.79 8.94 12.86
C GLY A 373 -4.34 8.57 11.44
N PHE A 374 -4.44 7.32 11.02
CA PHE A 374 -4.23 6.95 9.61
C PHE A 374 -5.29 7.56 8.70
N ASP A 375 -4.98 7.70 7.42
CA ASP A 375 -5.93 8.19 6.42
C ASP A 375 -6.80 7.08 5.86
N TYR A 376 -6.19 5.91 5.62
CA TYR A 376 -6.86 4.71 5.11
C TYR A 376 -6.38 3.45 5.82
N LYS A 377 -7.24 2.44 5.77
CA LYS A 377 -6.98 1.09 6.23
C LYS A 377 -7.35 0.11 5.13
N TRP A 378 -6.51 -0.90 4.89
CA TRP A 378 -6.86 -2.01 4.02
C TRP A 378 -8.09 -2.76 4.57
N ASN A 379 -9.09 -2.99 3.73
CA ASN A 379 -10.26 -3.79 4.09
C ASN A 379 -10.00 -5.27 3.84
N MET A 380 -9.25 -5.90 4.75
CA MET A 380 -8.89 -7.32 4.66
C MET A 380 -10.12 -8.23 4.80
N GLY A 381 -11.11 -7.83 5.61
CA GLY A 381 -12.35 -8.57 5.78
C GLY A 381 -13.15 -8.65 4.48
N TRP A 382 -13.37 -7.52 3.82
CA TRP A 382 -14.01 -7.48 2.50
C TRP A 382 -13.25 -8.32 1.47
N MET A 383 -11.93 -8.19 1.43
CA MET A 383 -11.09 -8.93 0.48
C MET A 383 -11.24 -10.44 0.65
N ASN A 384 -11.12 -10.96 1.89
CA ASN A 384 -11.26 -12.38 2.17
C ASN A 384 -12.65 -12.91 1.82
N ASP A 385 -13.71 -12.17 2.22
CA ASP A 385 -15.09 -12.56 1.97
C ASP A 385 -15.39 -12.63 0.47
N ILE A 386 -15.03 -11.58 -0.28
CA ILE A 386 -15.36 -11.52 -1.70
C ILE A 386 -14.55 -12.53 -2.54
N LEU A 387 -13.29 -12.77 -2.21
CA LEU A 387 -12.49 -13.79 -2.90
C LEU A 387 -13.03 -15.18 -2.64
N ARG A 388 -13.36 -15.49 -1.40
CA ARG A 388 -14.02 -16.77 -1.06
C ARG A 388 -15.31 -16.96 -1.84
N PHE A 389 -16.16 -15.93 -1.92
CA PHE A 389 -17.43 -15.99 -2.67
C PHE A 389 -17.21 -16.28 -4.15
N TYR A 390 -16.22 -15.64 -4.80
CA TYR A 390 -15.97 -15.85 -6.23
C TYR A 390 -15.30 -17.19 -6.55
N GLU A 391 -14.60 -17.79 -5.57
CA GLU A 391 -14.05 -19.16 -5.69
C GLU A 391 -15.13 -20.24 -5.63
N GLU A 392 -16.29 -19.94 -5.01
CA GLU A 392 -17.37 -20.90 -4.88
C GLU A 392 -18.05 -21.22 -6.22
N ASP A 393 -18.49 -22.48 -6.36
CA ASP A 393 -19.39 -22.85 -7.44
C ASP A 393 -20.70 -22.05 -7.31
N PRO A 394 -21.18 -21.40 -8.37
CA PRO A 394 -22.38 -20.56 -8.36
C PRO A 394 -23.63 -21.25 -7.80
N VAL A 395 -23.71 -22.57 -7.85
CA VAL A 395 -24.81 -23.34 -7.22
C VAL A 395 -24.89 -23.12 -5.72
N TYR A 396 -23.76 -22.88 -5.07
CA TYR A 396 -23.68 -22.68 -3.61
C TYR A 396 -23.70 -21.21 -3.20
N ARG A 397 -23.40 -20.27 -4.09
CA ARG A 397 -23.29 -18.83 -3.80
C ARG A 397 -24.52 -18.22 -3.10
N LYS A 398 -25.71 -18.77 -3.35
CA LYS A 398 -26.95 -18.35 -2.66
C LYS A 398 -26.92 -18.57 -1.13
N PHE A 399 -26.12 -19.51 -0.65
CA PHE A 399 -26.01 -19.81 0.78
C PHE A 399 -25.00 -18.90 1.48
N ASP A 400 -24.01 -18.40 0.74
CA ASP A 400 -22.93 -17.54 1.22
C ASP A 400 -23.01 -16.11 0.65
N PHE A 401 -24.20 -15.69 0.17
CA PHE A 401 -24.38 -14.36 -0.42
C PHE A 401 -24.11 -13.21 0.55
N ASN A 402 -24.16 -13.48 1.87
CA ASN A 402 -23.72 -12.56 2.90
C ASN A 402 -22.22 -12.17 2.78
N LEU A 403 -21.37 -12.99 2.19
CA LEU A 403 -19.96 -12.62 1.93
C LEU A 403 -19.84 -11.41 1.01
N VAL A 404 -20.80 -11.20 0.11
CA VAL A 404 -20.86 -10.02 -0.77
C VAL A 404 -21.46 -8.81 -0.05
N THR A 405 -22.43 -9.02 0.82
CA THR A 405 -23.29 -7.94 1.33
C THR A 405 -22.93 -7.47 2.73
N PHE A 406 -22.22 -8.30 3.52
CA PHE A 406 -21.87 -7.96 4.90
C PHE A 406 -20.97 -6.72 5.00
N SER A 407 -20.08 -6.52 4.04
CA SER A 407 -19.16 -5.37 4.03
C SER A 407 -19.87 -4.02 4.05
N TYR A 408 -21.11 -3.93 3.52
CA TYR A 408 -21.89 -2.70 3.56
C TYR A 408 -22.33 -2.30 4.97
N MET A 409 -22.41 -3.26 5.90
CA MET A 409 -22.76 -2.99 7.29
C MET A 409 -21.70 -2.17 8.01
N TYR A 410 -20.43 -2.30 7.60
CA TYR A 410 -19.30 -1.60 8.21
C TYR A 410 -18.52 -0.72 7.22
N ALA A 411 -19.03 -0.52 6.00
CA ALA A 411 -18.33 0.18 4.91
C ALA A 411 -17.77 1.57 5.29
N PHE A 412 -18.37 2.20 6.30
CA PHE A 412 -18.00 3.55 6.77
C PHE A 412 -17.57 3.58 8.24
N SER A 413 -17.25 2.42 8.83
CA SER A 413 -16.66 2.37 10.17
C SER A 413 -15.20 2.87 10.19
N GLU A 414 -14.53 2.76 9.07
CA GLU A 414 -13.18 3.24 8.78
C GLU A 414 -13.14 3.85 7.37
N ASN A 415 -12.09 4.57 7.04
CA ASN A 415 -11.80 4.95 5.65
C ASN A 415 -11.09 3.78 4.98
N PHE A 416 -11.81 3.01 4.18
CA PHE A 416 -11.26 1.79 3.62
C PHE A 416 -10.59 1.99 2.26
N LEU A 417 -9.51 1.22 2.06
CA LEU A 417 -8.93 0.89 0.79
C LEU A 417 -9.20 -0.59 0.52
N LEU A 418 -9.65 -0.92 -0.68
CA LEU A 418 -10.08 -2.26 -1.09
C LEU A 418 -8.93 -2.96 -1.82
N PRO A 419 -8.11 -3.81 -1.15
CA PRO A 419 -6.95 -4.41 -1.77
C PRO A 419 -7.27 -5.74 -2.45
N PHE A 420 -6.75 -5.94 -3.66
CA PHE A 420 -6.37 -7.25 -4.16
C PHE A 420 -4.86 -7.25 -4.26
N SER A 421 -4.19 -7.55 -3.14
CA SER A 421 -2.76 -7.38 -2.94
C SER A 421 -1.93 -8.59 -3.34
N HIS A 422 -0.60 -8.44 -3.26
CA HIS A 422 0.37 -9.50 -3.50
C HIS A 422 0.14 -10.75 -2.63
N ASP A 423 -0.27 -10.59 -1.36
CA ASP A 423 -0.48 -11.71 -0.43
C ASP A 423 -1.54 -12.71 -0.89
N GLU A 424 -2.48 -12.27 -1.72
CA GLU A 424 -3.58 -13.11 -2.17
C GLU A 424 -3.26 -13.95 -3.41
N VAL A 425 -2.10 -13.74 -4.03
CA VAL A 425 -1.72 -14.39 -5.29
C VAL A 425 -0.41 -15.17 -5.22
N VAL A 426 -0.06 -15.65 -4.03
CA VAL A 426 1.17 -16.41 -3.72
C VAL A 426 0.88 -17.60 -2.79
N HIS A 427 1.87 -18.44 -2.58
CA HIS A 427 1.89 -19.53 -1.59
C HIS A 427 0.73 -20.55 -1.71
N GLY A 428 0.38 -20.91 -2.93
CA GLY A 428 -0.68 -21.88 -3.20
C GLY A 428 -2.10 -21.29 -3.13
N LYS A 429 -2.22 -19.95 -3.05
CA LYS A 429 -3.51 -19.27 -3.05
C LYS A 429 -4.10 -19.05 -4.44
N LYS A 430 -3.41 -19.42 -5.52
CA LYS A 430 -3.73 -19.18 -6.94
C LYS A 430 -3.59 -17.72 -7.35
N SER A 431 -3.49 -17.44 -8.65
CA SER A 431 -3.65 -16.08 -9.19
C SER A 431 -5.11 -15.61 -9.04
N LEU A 432 -5.34 -14.30 -9.14
CA LEU A 432 -6.70 -13.75 -9.07
C LEU A 432 -7.60 -14.33 -10.16
N MET A 433 -7.07 -14.51 -11.36
CA MET A 433 -7.75 -15.17 -12.48
C MET A 433 -8.10 -16.63 -12.17
N HIS A 434 -7.18 -17.38 -11.59
CA HIS A 434 -7.33 -18.81 -11.31
C HIS A 434 -8.26 -19.09 -10.11
N LYS A 435 -8.52 -18.06 -9.28
CA LYS A 435 -9.55 -18.15 -8.21
C LYS A 435 -10.97 -18.15 -8.78
N MET A 436 -11.17 -17.58 -9.97
CA MET A 436 -12.49 -17.50 -10.57
C MET A 436 -13.02 -18.88 -10.96
N TRP A 437 -14.33 -19.10 -10.76
CA TRP A 437 -14.99 -20.35 -11.06
C TRP A 437 -15.13 -20.64 -12.55
N GLY A 438 -15.11 -21.93 -12.90
CA GLY A 438 -15.52 -22.44 -14.18
C GLY A 438 -14.40 -22.66 -15.18
N ASP A 439 -14.77 -22.73 -16.45
CA ASP A 439 -13.82 -22.80 -17.56
C ASP A 439 -13.19 -21.43 -17.84
N ARG A 440 -12.27 -21.39 -18.79
CA ARG A 440 -11.53 -20.17 -19.11
C ARG A 440 -12.44 -18.98 -19.40
N TYR A 441 -13.54 -19.17 -20.16
CA TYR A 441 -14.49 -18.08 -20.42
C TYR A 441 -15.13 -17.56 -19.14
N ASN A 442 -15.66 -18.46 -18.30
CA ASN A 442 -16.29 -18.11 -17.05
C ASN A 442 -15.30 -17.46 -16.06
N GLN A 443 -14.05 -17.88 -16.07
CA GLN A 443 -13.01 -17.25 -15.25
C GLN A 443 -12.79 -15.78 -15.65
N PHE A 444 -12.68 -15.47 -16.95
CA PHE A 444 -12.57 -14.08 -17.41
C PHE A 444 -13.84 -13.28 -17.11
N ALA A 445 -15.03 -13.87 -17.32
CA ALA A 445 -16.29 -13.21 -16.97
C ALA A 445 -16.37 -12.90 -15.46
N GLY A 446 -15.99 -13.86 -14.61
CA GLY A 446 -15.91 -13.69 -13.17
C GLY A 446 -14.92 -12.59 -12.77
N LEU A 447 -13.74 -12.54 -13.40
CA LEU A 447 -12.74 -11.51 -13.13
C LEU A 447 -13.21 -10.11 -13.55
N ARG A 448 -13.85 -9.96 -14.72
CA ARG A 448 -14.47 -8.69 -15.14
C ARG A 448 -15.54 -8.23 -14.17
N ASN A 449 -16.40 -9.16 -13.72
CA ASN A 449 -17.43 -8.88 -12.73
C ASN A 449 -16.83 -8.44 -11.39
N LEU A 450 -15.84 -9.18 -10.87
CA LEU A 450 -15.14 -8.88 -9.62
C LEU A 450 -14.48 -7.49 -9.63
N LEU A 451 -13.73 -7.16 -10.68
CA LEU A 451 -13.07 -5.84 -10.76
C LEU A 451 -14.09 -4.71 -10.90
N THR A 452 -15.21 -4.93 -11.63
CA THR A 452 -16.29 -3.94 -11.70
C THR A 452 -16.97 -3.76 -10.34
N TYR A 453 -17.18 -4.86 -9.59
CA TYR A 453 -17.69 -4.80 -8.24
C TYR A 453 -16.75 -4.00 -7.31
N GLN A 454 -15.44 -4.25 -7.35
CA GLN A 454 -14.45 -3.49 -6.59
C GLN A 454 -14.55 -1.99 -6.88
N ILE A 455 -14.65 -1.60 -8.15
CA ILE A 455 -14.73 -0.18 -8.57
C ILE A 455 -16.01 0.49 -8.05
N CYS A 456 -17.13 -0.23 -8.02
CA CYS A 456 -18.41 0.30 -7.57
C CYS A 456 -18.60 0.28 -6.05
N HIS A 457 -17.89 -0.57 -5.31
CA HIS A 457 -17.94 -0.60 -3.85
C HIS A 457 -17.30 0.68 -3.27
N PRO A 458 -17.84 1.29 -2.19
CA PRO A 458 -17.19 2.43 -1.52
C PRO A 458 -15.76 2.11 -1.07
N GLY A 459 -14.88 3.10 -1.11
CA GLY A 459 -13.48 3.01 -0.72
C GLY A 459 -12.51 3.19 -1.88
N LYS A 460 -11.22 3.37 -1.58
CA LYS A 460 -10.14 3.47 -2.57
C LYS A 460 -9.75 2.07 -3.07
N LYS A 461 -9.02 1.99 -4.17
CA LYS A 461 -8.78 0.73 -4.89
C LYS A 461 -7.31 0.40 -4.96
N LEU A 462 -6.96 -0.89 -4.86
CA LEU A 462 -5.63 -1.42 -5.09
C LEU A 462 -5.72 -2.75 -5.84
N LEU A 463 -4.87 -2.89 -6.86
CA LEU A 463 -4.72 -4.12 -7.62
C LEU A 463 -3.24 -4.46 -7.79
N PHE A 464 -2.85 -5.68 -7.42
CA PHE A 464 -1.50 -6.16 -7.61
C PHE A 464 -1.21 -6.49 -9.07
N MET A 465 0.01 -6.18 -9.50
CA MET A 465 0.53 -6.38 -10.85
C MET A 465 0.28 -7.78 -11.40
N GLY A 466 -0.08 -7.87 -12.69
CA GLY A 466 -0.42 -9.11 -13.39
C GLY A 466 -1.91 -9.48 -13.33
N SER A 467 -2.64 -9.02 -12.32
CA SER A 467 -4.07 -9.27 -12.19
C SER A 467 -4.89 -8.52 -13.24
N GLU A 468 -4.42 -7.37 -13.71
CA GLU A 468 -5.10 -6.50 -14.69
C GLU A 468 -5.22 -7.11 -16.08
N PHE A 469 -4.36 -8.07 -16.42
CA PHE A 469 -4.48 -8.81 -17.67
C PHE A 469 -4.84 -10.29 -17.46
N GLY A 470 -5.18 -10.68 -16.23
CA GLY A 470 -5.57 -12.05 -15.91
C GLY A 470 -4.42 -13.03 -16.02
N GLN A 471 -3.25 -12.70 -15.46
CA GLN A 471 -2.12 -13.64 -15.35
C GLN A 471 -2.60 -14.95 -14.75
N PHE A 472 -2.23 -16.06 -15.39
CA PHE A 472 -2.79 -17.36 -15.02
C PHE A 472 -2.07 -17.99 -13.83
N LEU A 473 -0.73 -17.94 -13.79
CA LEU A 473 0.04 -18.48 -12.67
C LEU A 473 0.11 -17.50 -11.50
N GLU A 474 0.34 -18.05 -10.33
CA GLU A 474 0.67 -17.25 -9.14
C GLU A 474 1.89 -16.38 -9.39
N TRP A 475 1.95 -15.24 -8.70
CA TRP A 475 3.13 -14.40 -8.72
C TRP A 475 4.35 -15.13 -8.15
N LYS A 476 5.51 -14.92 -8.78
CA LYS A 476 6.81 -15.41 -8.36
C LYS A 476 7.80 -14.25 -8.31
N SER A 477 8.36 -14.00 -7.15
CA SER A 477 9.28 -12.87 -6.95
C SER A 477 10.61 -13.00 -7.72
N GLU A 478 10.99 -14.21 -8.11
CA GLU A 478 12.23 -14.49 -8.83
C GLU A 478 12.08 -14.53 -10.35
N GLU A 479 10.85 -14.40 -10.85
CA GLU A 479 10.53 -14.36 -12.28
C GLU A 479 9.82 -13.04 -12.61
N GLN A 480 9.83 -12.61 -13.85
CA GLN A 480 8.98 -11.51 -14.30
C GLN A 480 7.52 -11.96 -14.44
N LEU A 481 6.60 -10.99 -14.56
CA LEU A 481 5.22 -11.28 -14.91
C LEU A 481 5.14 -12.06 -16.22
N GLU A 482 4.07 -12.84 -16.39
CA GLU A 482 3.84 -13.66 -17.58
C GLU A 482 3.37 -12.79 -18.77
N TRP A 483 4.21 -11.83 -19.20
CA TRP A 483 3.89 -10.92 -20.31
C TRP A 483 3.50 -11.65 -21.61
N GLY A 484 4.00 -12.87 -21.82
CA GLY A 484 3.61 -13.74 -22.94
C GLY A 484 2.11 -14.09 -22.94
N ASN A 485 1.42 -14.01 -21.81
CA ASN A 485 -0.04 -14.20 -21.76
C ASN A 485 -0.78 -13.19 -22.64
N LEU A 486 -0.21 -12.01 -22.91
CA LEU A 486 -0.82 -10.99 -23.76
C LEU A 486 -0.87 -11.35 -25.25
N GLU A 487 -0.19 -12.40 -25.69
CA GLU A 487 -0.34 -12.98 -27.03
C GLU A 487 -1.69 -13.69 -27.18
N ASP A 488 -2.30 -14.08 -26.07
CA ASP A 488 -3.66 -14.63 -26.06
C ASP A 488 -4.70 -13.51 -26.11
N GLU A 489 -5.69 -13.68 -27.00
CA GLU A 489 -6.72 -12.67 -27.24
C GLU A 489 -7.53 -12.30 -25.99
N MET A 490 -7.83 -13.29 -25.12
CA MET A 490 -8.64 -13.06 -23.92
C MET A 490 -7.86 -12.25 -22.87
N ASN A 491 -6.58 -12.52 -22.70
CA ASN A 491 -5.73 -11.74 -21.80
C ASN A 491 -5.51 -10.30 -22.33
N ALA A 492 -5.31 -10.15 -23.64
CA ALA A 492 -5.22 -8.82 -24.26
C ALA A 492 -6.52 -8.02 -24.10
N LYS A 493 -7.69 -8.66 -24.27
CA LYS A 493 -8.99 -8.06 -24.01
C LYS A 493 -9.21 -7.73 -22.53
N MET A 494 -8.76 -8.60 -21.63
CA MET A 494 -8.83 -8.34 -20.19
C MET A 494 -8.00 -7.11 -19.77
N ARG A 495 -6.77 -7.00 -20.28
CA ARG A 495 -5.94 -5.80 -20.08
C ARG A 495 -6.64 -4.54 -20.56
N ARG A 496 -7.22 -4.57 -21.75
CA ARG A 496 -7.99 -3.44 -22.32
C ARG A 496 -9.22 -3.13 -21.45
N PHE A 497 -9.96 -4.16 -21.02
CA PHE A 497 -11.08 -4.02 -20.10
C PHE A 497 -10.68 -3.28 -18.83
N THR A 498 -9.60 -3.72 -18.18
CA THR A 498 -9.11 -3.10 -16.92
C THR A 498 -8.69 -1.64 -17.16
N SER A 499 -7.99 -1.34 -18.26
CA SER A 499 -7.64 0.04 -18.61
C SER A 499 -8.89 0.93 -18.76
N GLN A 500 -9.92 0.46 -19.46
CA GLN A 500 -11.16 1.21 -19.66
C GLN A 500 -11.99 1.30 -18.37
N LEU A 501 -11.98 0.27 -17.53
CA LEU A 501 -12.62 0.29 -16.22
C LEU A 501 -11.96 1.32 -15.28
N ASN A 502 -10.64 1.41 -15.29
CA ASN A 502 -9.90 2.43 -14.55
C ASN A 502 -10.18 3.84 -15.07
N HIS A 503 -10.30 4.00 -16.39
CA HIS A 503 -10.72 5.26 -16.99
C HIS A 503 -12.15 5.62 -16.57
N PHE A 504 -13.08 4.68 -16.63
CA PHE A 504 -14.46 4.83 -16.18
C PHE A 504 -14.54 5.28 -14.71
N TYR A 505 -13.75 4.67 -13.83
CA TYR A 505 -13.65 5.08 -12.42
C TYR A 505 -13.22 6.55 -12.28
N LYS A 506 -12.21 7.00 -13.03
CA LYS A 506 -11.72 8.38 -12.98
C LYS A 506 -12.76 9.39 -13.43
N GLU A 507 -13.52 9.08 -14.48
CA GLU A 507 -14.50 9.97 -15.09
C GLU A 507 -15.81 10.09 -14.26
N HIS A 508 -16.18 9.05 -13.52
CA HIS A 508 -17.45 9.00 -12.79
C HIS A 508 -17.29 9.35 -11.31
N LYS A 509 -17.55 10.63 -10.99
CA LYS A 509 -17.48 11.14 -9.61
C LYS A 509 -18.38 10.42 -8.62
N GLU A 510 -19.46 9.85 -9.09
CA GLU A 510 -20.39 9.01 -8.33
C GLU A 510 -19.69 7.86 -7.63
N LEU A 511 -18.54 7.39 -8.16
CA LEU A 511 -17.81 6.24 -7.65
C LEU A 511 -16.75 6.57 -6.58
N TRP A 512 -16.39 7.87 -6.40
CA TRP A 512 -15.27 8.23 -5.53
C TRP A 512 -15.40 9.56 -4.76
N GLU A 513 -16.35 10.44 -5.12
CA GLU A 513 -16.46 11.78 -4.50
C GLU A 513 -17.03 11.70 -3.07
N ILE A 514 -17.89 10.70 -2.81
CA ILE A 514 -18.44 10.39 -1.49
C ILE A 514 -18.21 8.90 -1.20
N ASP A 515 -17.05 8.60 -0.63
CA ASP A 515 -16.62 7.24 -0.31
C ASP A 515 -16.68 6.93 1.20
N ASP A 516 -17.10 7.88 2.02
CA ASP A 516 -16.99 7.87 3.48
C ASP A 516 -18.34 7.92 4.20
N SER A 517 -19.45 7.89 3.44
CA SER A 517 -20.80 7.92 4.03
C SER A 517 -21.87 7.31 3.13
N PHE A 518 -23.01 6.99 3.74
CA PHE A 518 -24.20 6.52 3.01
C PHE A 518 -24.82 7.60 2.10
N ASP A 519 -24.39 8.86 2.16
CA ASP A 519 -24.83 9.87 1.19
C ASP A 519 -24.37 9.52 -0.24
N GLY A 520 -23.25 8.80 -0.38
CA GLY A 520 -22.71 8.29 -1.65
C GLY A 520 -23.19 6.90 -2.06
N LEU A 521 -23.92 6.20 -1.18
CA LEU A 521 -24.32 4.82 -1.41
C LEU A 521 -25.78 4.58 -0.97
N GLU A 522 -26.55 3.93 -1.84
CA GLU A 522 -27.89 3.42 -1.51
C GLU A 522 -27.98 1.99 -2.01
N ILE A 523 -28.36 1.06 -1.12
CA ILE A 523 -28.55 -0.34 -1.50
C ILE A 523 -29.99 -0.52 -1.99
N ILE A 524 -30.14 -0.93 -3.25
CA ILE A 524 -31.45 -1.25 -3.82
C ILE A 524 -31.91 -2.62 -3.35
N ASP A 525 -31.06 -3.64 -3.54
CA ASP A 525 -31.35 -5.01 -3.13
C ASP A 525 -30.07 -5.78 -2.79
N ALA A 526 -29.93 -6.12 -1.51
CA ALA A 526 -28.88 -6.99 -1.00
C ALA A 526 -29.40 -8.38 -0.59
N ASP A 527 -30.70 -8.66 -0.77
CA ASP A 527 -31.33 -9.89 -0.29
C ASP A 527 -31.67 -10.90 -1.40
N ASN A 528 -31.33 -10.56 -2.67
CA ASN A 528 -31.62 -11.43 -3.81
C ASN A 528 -30.59 -12.58 -3.95
N ARG A 529 -30.44 -13.32 -2.85
CA ARG A 529 -29.51 -14.45 -2.77
C ARG A 529 -29.88 -15.62 -3.69
N ASP A 530 -31.18 -15.87 -3.90
CA ASP A 530 -31.62 -17.00 -4.74
C ASP A 530 -31.17 -16.84 -6.20
N GLN A 531 -31.03 -15.61 -6.65
CA GLN A 531 -30.52 -15.28 -7.98
C GLN A 531 -29.06 -14.86 -7.96
N SER A 532 -28.44 -14.67 -6.79
CA SER A 532 -27.11 -14.12 -6.60
C SER A 532 -26.93 -12.78 -7.33
N VAL A 533 -27.88 -11.86 -7.14
CA VAL A 533 -27.88 -10.52 -7.76
C VAL A 533 -27.84 -9.45 -6.67
N LEU A 534 -26.86 -8.54 -6.79
CA LEU A 534 -26.77 -7.34 -5.99
C LEU A 534 -27.11 -6.12 -6.83
N SER A 535 -27.87 -5.17 -6.27
CA SER A 535 -28.10 -3.88 -6.92
C SER A 535 -27.96 -2.72 -5.94
N MET A 536 -27.32 -1.63 -6.41
CA MET A 536 -27.05 -0.43 -5.60
C MET A 536 -26.98 0.82 -6.45
N VAL A 537 -27.04 1.97 -5.78
CA VAL A 537 -26.84 3.30 -6.37
C VAL A 537 -25.60 3.94 -5.78
N ARG A 538 -24.76 4.50 -6.64
CA ARG A 538 -23.67 5.40 -6.25
C ARG A 538 -24.05 6.82 -6.63
N LYS A 539 -23.72 7.78 -5.76
CA LYS A 539 -24.13 9.19 -5.90
C LYS A 539 -22.95 10.14 -5.71
N ASN A 540 -22.95 11.24 -6.47
CA ASN A 540 -22.04 12.36 -6.23
C ASN A 540 -22.74 13.51 -5.49
N ARG A 541 -21.98 14.53 -5.10
CA ARG A 541 -22.49 15.71 -4.38
C ARG A 541 -23.49 16.55 -5.17
N LYS A 542 -23.52 16.43 -6.50
CA LYS A 542 -24.49 17.10 -7.36
C LYS A 542 -25.82 16.37 -7.45
N GLY A 543 -25.87 15.16 -6.90
CA GLY A 543 -27.04 14.28 -6.99
C GLY A 543 -27.17 13.54 -8.32
N ASP A 544 -26.10 13.50 -9.11
CA ASP A 544 -26.00 12.54 -10.21
C ASP A 544 -25.80 11.15 -9.63
N LEU A 545 -26.31 10.14 -10.32
CA LEU A 545 -26.31 8.77 -9.83
C LEU A 545 -26.00 7.75 -10.89
N LEU A 546 -25.40 6.64 -10.44
CA LEU A 546 -25.22 5.41 -11.21
C LEU A 546 -25.99 4.29 -10.51
N VAL A 547 -26.78 3.53 -11.28
CA VAL A 547 -27.41 2.28 -10.82
C VAL A 547 -26.51 1.14 -11.25
N CYS A 548 -25.94 0.42 -10.29
CA CYS A 548 -25.00 -0.68 -10.51
C CYS A 548 -25.67 -2.00 -10.16
N VAL A 549 -25.66 -2.95 -11.10
CA VAL A 549 -26.31 -4.27 -10.93
C VAL A 549 -25.33 -5.37 -11.29
N PHE A 550 -25.16 -6.33 -10.36
CA PHE A 550 -24.19 -7.42 -10.47
C PHE A 550 -24.93 -8.76 -10.45
N ASN A 551 -24.83 -9.52 -11.54
CA ASN A 551 -25.27 -10.90 -11.60
C ASN A 551 -24.05 -11.82 -11.39
N MET A 552 -24.02 -12.47 -10.24
CA MET A 552 -22.93 -13.36 -9.84
C MET A 552 -23.24 -14.84 -10.14
N ALA A 553 -24.24 -15.09 -10.98
CA ALA A 553 -24.62 -16.43 -11.45
C ALA A 553 -24.42 -16.55 -12.97
N PRO A 554 -24.06 -17.74 -13.49
CA PRO A 554 -23.84 -17.97 -14.93
C PRO A 554 -25.16 -18.15 -15.69
N VAL A 555 -26.15 -17.31 -15.42
CA VAL A 555 -27.49 -17.34 -16.01
C VAL A 555 -27.89 -15.95 -16.44
N GLU A 556 -28.09 -15.74 -17.75
CA GLU A 556 -28.68 -14.50 -18.27
C GLU A 556 -30.11 -14.32 -17.76
N ARG A 557 -30.46 -13.10 -17.34
CA ARG A 557 -31.79 -12.79 -16.81
C ARG A 557 -32.51 -11.81 -17.71
N LYS A 558 -33.44 -12.33 -18.50
CA LYS A 558 -34.32 -11.52 -19.34
C LYS A 558 -35.42 -10.87 -18.48
N ASP A 559 -35.84 -9.68 -18.88
CA ASP A 559 -36.92 -8.92 -18.23
C ASP A 559 -36.66 -8.75 -16.72
N PHE A 560 -35.39 -8.59 -16.33
CA PHE A 560 -35.01 -8.39 -14.93
C PHE A 560 -35.42 -6.99 -14.47
N THR A 561 -36.21 -6.93 -13.39
CA THR A 561 -36.79 -5.68 -12.89
C THR A 561 -36.22 -5.33 -11.52
N ILE A 562 -35.79 -4.07 -11.37
CA ILE A 562 -35.35 -3.48 -10.10
C ILE A 562 -36.09 -2.17 -9.81
N GLY A 563 -36.12 -1.76 -8.54
CA GLY A 563 -36.50 -0.40 -8.16
C GLY A 563 -35.42 0.61 -8.50
N VAL A 564 -35.81 1.82 -8.87
CA VAL A 564 -34.88 2.93 -9.12
C VAL A 564 -35.38 4.23 -8.46
N PRO A 565 -34.47 5.11 -7.97
CA PRO A 565 -34.88 6.26 -7.15
C PRO A 565 -35.48 7.41 -7.95
N VAL A 566 -35.33 7.47 -9.26
CA VAL A 566 -35.71 8.62 -10.06
C VAL A 566 -36.52 8.21 -11.29
N SER A 567 -37.62 8.93 -11.54
CA SER A 567 -38.37 8.83 -12.80
C SER A 567 -37.56 9.45 -13.95
N ALA A 568 -37.00 8.60 -14.80
CA ALA A 568 -36.03 9.02 -15.81
C ALA A 568 -35.95 8.05 -16.99
N VAL A 569 -35.30 8.49 -18.05
CA VAL A 569 -34.73 7.62 -19.08
C VAL A 569 -33.32 7.25 -18.66
N TYR A 570 -33.05 5.96 -18.54
CA TYR A 570 -31.75 5.39 -18.20
C TYR A 570 -31.03 4.86 -19.42
N GLU A 571 -29.72 5.00 -19.43
CA GLU A 571 -28.82 4.49 -20.45
C GLU A 571 -27.78 3.60 -19.81
N GLU A 572 -27.61 2.38 -20.32
CA GLU A 572 -26.52 1.51 -19.90
C GLU A 572 -25.19 2.07 -20.44
N ILE A 573 -24.28 2.37 -19.56
CA ILE A 573 -22.99 2.98 -19.88
C ILE A 573 -21.80 2.05 -19.63
N TRP A 574 -22.05 0.90 -19.00
CA TRP A 574 -21.06 -0.15 -18.75
C TRP A 574 -21.74 -1.51 -18.76
N ASN A 575 -21.16 -2.46 -19.47
CA ASN A 575 -21.59 -3.85 -19.50
C ASN A 575 -20.35 -4.73 -19.65
N THR A 576 -20.11 -5.64 -18.69
CA THR A 576 -18.90 -6.46 -18.64
C THR A 576 -18.86 -7.57 -19.68
N GLU A 577 -19.99 -7.87 -20.34
CA GLU A 577 -20.11 -8.99 -21.27
C GLU A 577 -20.12 -8.56 -22.75
N LEU A 578 -19.68 -7.35 -23.07
CA LEU A 578 -19.51 -6.92 -24.47
C LEU A 578 -18.39 -7.71 -25.16
N GLU A 579 -18.56 -8.00 -26.45
CA GLU A 579 -17.59 -8.74 -27.29
C GLU A 579 -16.21 -8.09 -27.31
N GLU A 580 -16.15 -6.76 -27.18
CA GLU A 580 -14.87 -6.03 -27.09
C GLU A 580 -14.03 -6.40 -25.85
N TRP A 581 -14.67 -6.92 -24.80
CA TRP A 581 -14.03 -7.43 -23.58
C TRP A 581 -13.87 -8.95 -23.56
N GLY A 582 -14.27 -9.65 -24.63
CA GLY A 582 -14.31 -11.10 -24.67
C GLY A 582 -15.61 -11.72 -24.15
N GLY A 583 -16.64 -10.92 -23.94
CA GLY A 583 -18.00 -11.38 -23.67
C GLY A 583 -18.74 -11.82 -24.93
N VAL A 584 -20.04 -12.02 -24.80
CA VAL A 584 -20.92 -12.53 -25.87
C VAL A 584 -21.97 -11.51 -26.35
N TRP A 585 -22.00 -10.32 -25.78
CA TRP A 585 -22.93 -9.26 -26.14
C TRP A 585 -22.34 -8.31 -27.17
N LYS A 586 -23.09 -8.07 -28.28
CA LYS A 586 -22.63 -7.17 -29.36
C LYS A 586 -22.80 -5.69 -29.02
N GLU A 587 -23.79 -5.36 -28.22
CA GLU A 587 -24.18 -3.98 -27.90
C GLU A 587 -24.79 -3.90 -26.51
N HIS A 588 -24.82 -2.70 -25.97
CA HIS A 588 -25.49 -2.39 -24.71
C HIS A 588 -26.99 -2.64 -24.78
N ASN A 589 -27.63 -2.79 -23.62
CA ASN A 589 -29.07 -2.69 -23.55
C ASN A 589 -29.57 -1.35 -24.18
N PRO A 590 -30.73 -1.34 -24.82
CA PRO A 590 -31.33 -0.10 -25.28
C PRO A 590 -31.61 0.84 -24.11
N THR A 591 -31.72 2.14 -24.37
CA THR A 591 -32.17 3.10 -23.35
C THR A 591 -33.58 2.72 -22.87
N VAL A 592 -33.78 2.72 -21.54
CA VAL A 592 -35.04 2.33 -20.90
C VAL A 592 -35.60 3.51 -20.13
N GLN A 593 -36.89 3.79 -20.32
CA GLN A 593 -37.62 4.71 -19.45
C GLN A 593 -38.16 3.95 -18.24
N SER A 594 -37.91 4.47 -17.01
CA SER A 594 -38.52 3.92 -15.81
C SER A 594 -40.01 3.99 -15.87
N GLN A 595 -40.68 3.00 -15.29
CA GLN A 595 -42.12 2.90 -15.22
C GLN A 595 -42.62 3.10 -13.78
N GLU A 596 -43.80 3.68 -13.62
CA GLU A 596 -44.45 3.75 -12.33
C GLU A 596 -44.85 2.33 -11.88
N GLY A 597 -44.40 1.96 -10.70
CA GLY A 597 -44.63 0.65 -10.10
C GLY A 597 -43.97 0.53 -8.76
N LEU A 598 -44.65 -0.11 -7.80
CA LEU A 598 -44.06 -0.34 -6.50
C LEU A 598 -43.11 -1.55 -6.54
N TRP A 599 -41.85 -1.32 -6.20
CA TRP A 599 -40.86 -2.37 -6.05
C TRP A 599 -40.07 -2.13 -4.74
N LYS A 600 -40.32 -2.92 -3.73
CA LYS A 600 -39.87 -2.62 -2.35
C LYS A 600 -40.27 -1.19 -1.96
N ASP A 601 -39.32 -0.34 -1.63
CA ASP A 601 -39.53 1.07 -1.23
C ASP A 601 -39.51 2.05 -2.41
N TYR A 602 -39.39 1.56 -3.65
CA TYR A 602 -39.29 2.39 -4.86
C TYR A 602 -40.65 2.48 -5.60
N GLU A 603 -41.02 3.70 -6.00
CA GLU A 603 -42.20 3.99 -6.83
C GLU A 603 -41.89 3.92 -8.36
N GLN A 604 -40.66 3.68 -8.72
CA GLN A 604 -40.19 3.57 -10.10
C GLN A 604 -39.45 2.27 -10.30
N THR A 605 -39.66 1.63 -11.44
CA THR A 605 -38.99 0.38 -11.81
C THR A 605 -38.21 0.53 -13.13
N LEU A 606 -37.14 -0.24 -13.25
CA LEU A 606 -36.35 -0.37 -14.49
C LEU A 606 -36.28 -1.85 -14.85
N THR A 607 -36.67 -2.18 -16.10
CA THR A 607 -36.64 -3.57 -16.62
C THR A 607 -35.68 -3.67 -17.80
N PHE A 608 -34.74 -4.62 -17.74
CA PHE A 608 -33.71 -4.83 -18.74
C PHE A 608 -33.22 -6.28 -18.74
N THR A 609 -32.34 -6.65 -19.67
CA THR A 609 -31.68 -7.94 -19.65
C THR A 609 -30.35 -7.81 -18.92
N LEU A 610 -30.10 -8.70 -17.94
CA LEU A 610 -28.89 -8.72 -17.12
C LEU A 610 -27.99 -9.88 -17.58
N PRO A 611 -26.72 -9.61 -18.00
CA PRO A 611 -25.83 -10.65 -18.51
C PRO A 611 -25.46 -11.70 -17.45
N ALA A 612 -25.14 -12.91 -17.90
CA ALA A 612 -24.63 -13.98 -17.05
C ALA A 612 -23.23 -13.63 -16.53
N LEU A 613 -22.92 -13.89 -15.25
CA LEU A 613 -21.66 -13.53 -14.59
C LEU A 613 -21.20 -12.08 -14.91
N GLY A 614 -22.16 -11.18 -15.11
CA GLY A 614 -21.90 -9.85 -15.62
C GLY A 614 -22.42 -8.73 -14.74
N ALA A 615 -21.88 -7.55 -14.94
CA ALA A 615 -22.32 -6.32 -14.33
C ALA A 615 -22.83 -5.34 -15.40
N SER A 616 -23.89 -4.60 -15.01
CA SER A 616 -24.53 -3.59 -15.84
C SER A 616 -24.67 -2.29 -15.05
N ILE A 617 -24.15 -1.17 -15.58
CA ILE A 617 -24.21 0.13 -14.91
C ILE A 617 -25.00 1.11 -15.76
N TRP A 618 -25.95 1.76 -15.12
CA TRP A 618 -26.92 2.66 -15.75
C TRP A 618 -26.79 4.07 -15.22
N LYS A 619 -26.89 5.03 -16.13
CA LYS A 619 -26.87 6.48 -15.83
C LYS A 619 -28.20 7.12 -16.22
N VAL A 620 -28.62 8.14 -15.48
CA VAL A 620 -29.75 8.96 -15.86
C VAL A 620 -29.40 9.82 -17.06
N LYS A 621 -30.02 9.55 -18.21
CA LYS A 621 -29.87 10.34 -19.45
C LYS A 621 -30.69 11.62 -19.41
N ARG A 622 -31.95 11.53 -18.94
CA ARG A 622 -32.83 12.68 -18.72
C ARG A 622 -33.92 12.35 -17.69
N LYS A 623 -34.23 13.28 -16.82
CA LYS A 623 -35.36 13.15 -15.87
C LYS A 623 -36.69 13.35 -16.61
N VAL A 624 -37.67 12.53 -16.27
CA VAL A 624 -39.05 12.65 -16.79
C VAL A 624 -39.82 13.54 -15.84
N ARG A 625 -40.35 14.67 -16.33
CA ARG A 625 -41.20 15.55 -15.51
C ARG A 625 -42.56 14.86 -15.28
N LYS A 626 -42.99 14.74 -14.02
CA LYS A 626 -44.37 14.35 -13.70
C LYS A 626 -45.31 15.37 -14.35
N THR A 627 -46.10 14.94 -15.35
CA THR A 627 -47.20 15.76 -15.88
C THR A 627 -48.21 15.89 -14.75
N LYS A 628 -48.42 17.09 -14.21
CA LYS A 628 -49.50 17.36 -13.31
C LYS A 628 -50.80 16.99 -14.04
N SER A 629 -51.50 15.92 -13.64
CA SER A 629 -52.84 15.65 -14.10
C SER A 629 -53.68 16.88 -13.73
N LYS A 630 -54.17 17.60 -14.72
CA LYS A 630 -55.23 18.57 -14.52
C LYS A 630 -56.48 17.77 -14.09
N THR A 631 -56.72 17.67 -12.81
CA THR A 631 -58.05 17.35 -12.28
C THR A 631 -58.97 18.43 -12.81
N SER A 632 -59.73 18.11 -13.82
CA SER A 632 -60.88 18.92 -14.26
C SER A 632 -61.95 18.78 -13.21
N ASP A 633 -61.99 19.69 -12.25
CA ASP A 633 -63.25 19.96 -11.52
C ASP A 633 -64.26 20.50 -12.55
N LYS A 634 -65.10 19.61 -13.03
CA LYS A 634 -66.37 20.04 -13.59
C LYS A 634 -67.42 19.88 -12.49
N LYS A 635 -67.90 21.08 -12.06
CA LYS A 635 -69.14 21.21 -11.33
C LYS A 635 -70.32 20.63 -12.06
#